data_c7c1d5542e7e2cf35df75ef0aa41f398
#
_entry.id   c7c1d5542e7e2cf35df75ef0aa41f398
#
_cell.length_a   1.000
_cell.length_b   1.000
_cell.length_c   1.000
_cell.angle_alpha   90.00
_cell.angle_beta   90.00
_cell.angle_gamma   90.00
#
_symmetry.space_group_name_H-M   'P 1'
#
loop_
_entity.id
_entity.type
_entity.pdbx_description
1 polymer ?
#
loop_
_entity_poly.entity_id
_entity_poly.type
_entity_poly.pdbx_seq_one_letter_code
_entity_poly.pdbx_strand_id
1 'polypeptide(L)'
;MGFMSKLLSFGSDKDLKRYYKIVDQINGLEPQFEKMTEEELRGQTDKFRERYANGESLDDMLPEAFATVREASKRTMGMRHFDVQLIGAMALHEGHIAEMKTGEGKTLVSTLAGYLNAIASKGVHVVTVNDYLAKRDSEWMGRIYKYLGMTVGLLQNNMPLELKRPAYQADITYGTNSEFGFDYLRDNMVTRPEQRVQRGHNYAIVDEVDSILIDEARTPLIISGAGTKSASTYKDFARAVRGLERGEDVSHDMLTATEDVEPTGDYVMDEAKHTIAATERGLKKIERRLGIEDIYADLSGQLVNHLQQALKAQYMFHRDKQYVVTNGEVKIVDEFTGRIMEGRRYSEGLHQAIEAKEGVLVREENQTLATITLQNYFRLYDKLSGMTGTALTEDAEFREIYKLPVEVIPSNKPVQRVDHEDLVYRTIQAKYNAVADDVEQRHAKGQPVLVGTVSIESSEKLSAALTKRGIAHEVLNAKHHEREAHIVAQAGRYGAVTIATNMAGRGTDILLGGNPDELVRERLEYEGLTMEDVTPEQLEQFNAEAKETCKAERERVLAAGGLTVIGTERHESRRIDNQLRGRSGRQGDPGETQFYLSLEDDLMRLFGGDKMDRVSKMMVTADMGDDMPIQHKIISKAVESAQHKVESINFSMRKSVLEYDDVMNKQRQVIYAERNKILDGKDLTDHITEVMHDTVYRCVQEFCTKDSHDGERDLEGLRKWVVELTGHIDTPKFPDEDFEALAADVLAYVEKCYNMKAERLGEDLMRELNTQVMLRVIDTRWMNYLQEMDYLKTGIGLRGFGQRDPLVEYKTEAYGAFQMLVDTMYEDYLRTVLRIEIKAAPHAVEHKEDPALEGAHFSGPADVDGDNGDSVLRKQAQVQARTAVQGGPAAVNNGGKVTTYRKSESDDPYVNVGRNDLCPCGSGKKFKYCHGRNR
;
A
#
# COMPACT_ATOMS: atom_id res chain seq x y z
N MET A 1 -10.42 28.22 22.11
CA MET A 1 -10.67 28.02 20.66
C MET A 1 -10.16 29.25 19.95
N GLY A 2 -9.13 29.06 19.09
CA GLY A 2 -8.44 30.15 18.43
C GLY A 2 -9.26 30.75 17.27
N PHE A 3 -8.90 31.94 16.85
CA PHE A 3 -9.54 32.71 15.77
C PHE A 3 -9.63 31.91 14.45
N MET A 4 -8.66 31.04 14.15
CA MET A 4 -8.66 30.15 12.99
C MET A 4 -9.73 29.06 13.06
N SER A 5 -10.02 28.48 14.22
CA SER A 5 -11.10 27.48 14.34
C SER A 5 -12.49 28.09 14.08
N LYS A 6 -12.69 29.37 14.39
CA LYS A 6 -13.92 30.10 14.06
C LYS A 6 -14.04 30.46 12.56
N LEU A 7 -12.91 30.67 11.85
CA LEU A 7 -12.93 30.90 10.40
C LEU A 7 -13.26 29.62 9.62
N LEU A 8 -12.73 28.47 10.06
CA LEU A 8 -13.03 27.17 9.46
C LEU A 8 -14.48 26.72 9.72
N SER A 9 -15.05 27.04 10.90
CA SER A 9 -16.46 26.74 11.18
C SER A 9 -17.46 27.58 10.39
N PHE A 10 -17.09 28.75 9.86
CA PHE A 10 -17.99 29.61 9.08
C PHE A 10 -18.34 29.06 7.69
N GLY A 11 -17.41 28.34 7.04
CA GLY A 11 -17.67 27.63 5.78
C GLY A 11 -18.56 26.40 5.99
N SER A 12 -18.20 25.57 6.96
CA SER A 12 -18.89 24.35 7.34
C SER A 12 -20.36 24.60 7.77
N ASP A 13 -20.65 25.66 8.52
CA ASP A 13 -22.02 26.03 8.90
C ASP A 13 -22.91 26.41 7.70
N LYS A 14 -22.33 26.98 6.65
CA LYS A 14 -23.07 27.35 5.44
C LYS A 14 -23.39 26.13 4.58
N ASP A 15 -22.42 25.22 4.44
CA ASP A 15 -22.58 24.01 3.67
C ASP A 15 -23.55 23.05 4.37
N LEU A 16 -23.47 22.90 5.68
CA LEU A 16 -24.45 22.15 6.44
C LEU A 16 -25.89 22.68 6.26
N LYS A 17 -26.08 23.99 6.24
CA LYS A 17 -27.43 24.58 5.98
C LYS A 17 -27.93 24.28 4.57
N ARG A 18 -27.05 24.22 3.59
CA ARG A 18 -27.37 23.81 2.21
C ARG A 18 -27.77 22.33 2.19
N TYR A 19 -27.01 21.47 2.81
CA TYR A 19 -27.30 20.04 2.87
C TYR A 19 -28.65 19.76 3.56
N TYR A 20 -28.97 20.41 4.67
CA TYR A 20 -30.27 20.23 5.33
C TYR A 20 -31.44 20.59 4.43
N LYS A 21 -31.34 21.61 3.57
CA LYS A 21 -32.40 21.92 2.60
C LYS A 21 -32.62 20.80 1.57
N ILE A 22 -31.52 20.14 1.14
CA ILE A 22 -31.60 18.99 0.23
C ILE A 22 -32.20 17.78 0.97
N VAL A 23 -31.80 17.58 2.23
CA VAL A 23 -32.40 16.54 3.10
C VAL A 23 -33.92 16.73 3.21
N ASP A 24 -34.40 17.96 3.41
CA ASP A 24 -35.83 18.24 3.45
C ASP A 24 -36.52 17.87 2.13
N GLN A 25 -35.87 18.11 0.98
CA GLN A 25 -36.39 17.70 -0.33
C GLN A 25 -36.47 16.16 -0.44
N ILE A 26 -35.40 15.45 -0.04
CA ILE A 26 -35.35 13.98 -0.06
C ILE A 26 -36.44 13.40 0.86
N ASN A 27 -36.62 13.97 2.06
CA ASN A 27 -37.65 13.55 2.99
C ASN A 27 -39.06 13.80 2.40
N GLY A 28 -39.25 14.91 1.66
CA GLY A 28 -40.48 15.20 0.95
C GLY A 28 -40.82 14.20 -0.16
N LEU A 29 -39.82 13.60 -0.78
CA LEU A 29 -39.99 12.57 -1.82
C LEU A 29 -40.28 11.16 -1.23
N GLU A 30 -39.92 10.88 0.01
CA GLU A 30 -40.02 9.56 0.62
C GLU A 30 -41.42 8.92 0.47
N PRO A 31 -42.56 9.61 0.74
CA PRO A 31 -43.86 9.01 0.57
C PRO A 31 -44.22 8.61 -0.86
N GLN A 32 -43.61 9.24 -1.86
CA GLN A 32 -43.76 8.87 -3.27
C GLN A 32 -43.02 7.58 -3.60
N PHE A 33 -41.76 7.46 -3.13
CA PHE A 33 -40.93 6.28 -3.37
C PHE A 33 -41.43 5.05 -2.60
N GLU A 34 -41.97 5.21 -1.40
CA GLU A 34 -42.60 4.11 -0.65
C GLU A 34 -43.78 3.45 -1.38
N LYS A 35 -44.52 4.23 -2.20
CA LYS A 35 -45.67 3.75 -2.97
C LYS A 35 -45.30 3.08 -4.29
N MET A 36 -44.06 3.25 -4.78
CA MET A 36 -43.59 2.63 -6.02
C MET A 36 -43.61 1.12 -5.91
N THR A 37 -44.00 0.49 -6.98
CA THR A 37 -43.85 -0.96 -7.17
C THR A 37 -42.37 -1.32 -7.25
N GLU A 38 -42.05 -2.59 -7.14
CA GLU A 38 -40.65 -3.05 -7.28
C GLU A 38 -40.12 -2.69 -8.68
N GLU A 39 -40.91 -2.90 -9.72
CA GLU A 39 -40.52 -2.59 -11.11
C GLU A 39 -40.29 -1.10 -11.33
N GLU A 40 -41.16 -0.25 -10.77
CA GLU A 40 -41.01 1.20 -10.85
C GLU A 40 -39.74 1.71 -10.13
N LEU A 41 -39.41 1.15 -8.97
CA LEU A 41 -38.24 1.53 -8.21
C LEU A 41 -36.95 1.07 -8.90
N ARG A 42 -36.91 -0.16 -9.38
CA ARG A 42 -35.79 -0.70 -10.15
C ARG A 42 -35.55 0.07 -11.46
N GLY A 43 -36.63 0.44 -12.14
CA GLY A 43 -36.60 1.23 -13.38
C GLY A 43 -36.14 2.68 -13.21
N GLN A 44 -35.91 3.18 -11.97
CA GLN A 44 -35.34 4.53 -11.78
C GLN A 44 -33.92 4.65 -12.33
N THR A 45 -33.11 3.61 -12.21
CA THR A 45 -31.72 3.61 -12.71
C THR A 45 -31.65 3.90 -14.21
N ASP A 46 -32.49 3.23 -15.01
CA ASP A 46 -32.53 3.45 -16.47
C ASP A 46 -33.00 4.87 -16.80
N LYS A 47 -34.01 5.38 -16.07
CA LYS A 47 -34.47 6.78 -16.24
C LYS A 47 -33.35 7.79 -15.89
N PHE A 48 -32.60 7.57 -14.83
CA PHE A 48 -31.48 8.47 -14.48
C PHE A 48 -30.39 8.42 -15.53
N ARG A 49 -30.04 7.23 -16.06
CA ARG A 49 -29.07 7.09 -17.15
C ARG A 49 -29.52 7.82 -18.42
N GLU A 50 -30.82 7.73 -18.78
CA GLU A 50 -31.39 8.46 -19.90
C GLU A 50 -31.32 9.98 -19.67
N ARG A 51 -31.73 10.48 -18.51
CA ARG A 51 -31.66 11.90 -18.13
C ARG A 51 -30.19 12.40 -18.18
N TYR A 52 -29.23 11.64 -17.67
CA TYR A 52 -27.82 11.98 -17.74
C TYR A 52 -27.31 12.02 -19.19
N ALA A 53 -27.68 11.06 -20.02
CA ALA A 53 -27.34 11.06 -21.45
C ALA A 53 -27.93 12.26 -22.20
N ASN A 54 -29.08 12.79 -21.74
CA ASN A 54 -29.71 13.98 -22.25
C ASN A 54 -29.12 15.29 -21.69
N GLY A 55 -28.06 15.22 -20.84
CA GLY A 55 -27.31 16.37 -20.36
C GLY A 55 -27.74 16.92 -19.01
N GLU A 56 -28.61 16.24 -18.26
CA GLU A 56 -28.95 16.62 -16.89
C GLU A 56 -27.76 16.27 -15.95
N SER A 57 -27.48 17.16 -15.00
CA SER A 57 -26.34 16.93 -14.07
C SER A 57 -26.68 15.94 -12.97
N LEU A 58 -25.64 15.28 -12.41
CA LEU A 58 -25.83 14.41 -11.24
C LEU A 58 -26.33 15.17 -10.02
N ASP A 59 -25.96 16.45 -9.89
CA ASP A 59 -26.42 17.32 -8.79
C ASP A 59 -27.93 17.55 -8.85
N ASP A 60 -28.49 17.75 -10.05
CA ASP A 60 -29.94 17.95 -10.23
C ASP A 60 -30.72 16.67 -9.89
N MET A 61 -30.16 15.51 -10.19
CA MET A 61 -30.76 14.19 -9.91
C MET A 61 -30.56 13.70 -8.47
N LEU A 62 -29.66 14.32 -7.70
CA LEU A 62 -29.25 13.86 -6.38
C LEU A 62 -30.43 13.60 -5.42
N PRO A 63 -31.43 14.50 -5.27
CA PRO A 63 -32.52 14.25 -4.32
C PRO A 63 -33.34 13.00 -4.66
N GLU A 64 -33.65 12.78 -5.94
CA GLU A 64 -34.40 11.62 -6.41
C GLU A 64 -33.58 10.34 -6.33
N ALA A 65 -32.29 10.39 -6.70
CA ALA A 65 -31.39 9.25 -6.62
C ALA A 65 -31.18 8.79 -5.16
N PHE A 66 -31.00 9.73 -4.23
CA PHE A 66 -30.87 9.40 -2.82
C PHE A 66 -32.16 8.84 -2.22
N ALA A 67 -33.32 9.36 -2.61
CA ALA A 67 -34.63 8.79 -2.22
C ALA A 67 -34.78 7.35 -2.76
N THR A 68 -34.33 7.08 -3.99
CA THR A 68 -34.34 5.75 -4.62
C THR A 68 -33.50 4.76 -3.81
N VAL A 69 -32.24 5.12 -3.48
CA VAL A 69 -31.33 4.25 -2.70
C VAL A 69 -31.85 4.03 -1.28
N ARG A 70 -32.40 5.08 -0.64
CA ARG A 70 -32.97 5.01 0.71
C ARG A 70 -34.11 3.98 0.78
N GLU A 71 -35.03 4.03 -0.19
CA GLU A 71 -36.14 3.09 -0.26
C GLU A 71 -35.68 1.67 -0.64
N ALA A 72 -34.73 1.53 -1.57
CA ALA A 72 -34.13 0.25 -1.91
C ALA A 72 -33.44 -0.40 -0.71
N SER A 73 -32.67 0.38 0.07
CA SER A 73 -32.02 -0.07 1.30
C SER A 73 -33.04 -0.55 2.35
N LYS A 74 -34.12 0.19 2.50
CA LYS A 74 -35.23 -0.18 3.41
C LYS A 74 -35.87 -1.50 2.99
N ARG A 75 -36.12 -1.73 1.70
CA ARG A 75 -36.73 -2.97 1.19
C ARG A 75 -35.80 -4.17 1.23
N THR A 76 -34.52 -3.98 0.90
CA THR A 76 -33.57 -5.10 0.79
C THR A 76 -32.89 -5.49 2.09
N MET A 77 -32.68 -4.51 2.99
CA MET A 77 -31.88 -4.68 4.21
C MET A 77 -32.62 -4.29 5.48
N GLY A 78 -33.82 -3.69 5.39
CA GLY A 78 -34.55 -3.13 6.53
C GLY A 78 -33.88 -1.87 7.11
N MET A 79 -32.93 -1.26 6.41
CA MET A 79 -32.15 -0.12 6.87
C MET A 79 -32.56 1.16 6.16
N ARG A 80 -33.15 2.11 6.86
CA ARG A 80 -33.43 3.45 6.38
C ARG A 80 -32.25 4.38 6.69
N HIS A 81 -31.67 5.02 5.71
CA HIS A 81 -30.63 6.03 5.93
C HIS A 81 -31.13 7.18 6.81
N PHE A 82 -30.34 7.54 7.81
CA PHE A 82 -30.60 8.72 8.64
C PHE A 82 -30.29 9.99 7.87
N ASP A 83 -30.88 11.11 8.30
CA ASP A 83 -30.69 12.42 7.67
C ASP A 83 -29.21 12.85 7.66
N VAL A 84 -28.47 12.58 8.74
CA VAL A 84 -27.03 12.84 8.82
C VAL A 84 -26.22 11.96 7.84
N GLN A 85 -26.70 10.77 7.52
CA GLN A 85 -26.08 9.90 6.53
C GLN A 85 -26.27 10.43 5.10
N LEU A 86 -27.40 11.07 4.80
CA LEU A 86 -27.59 11.78 3.53
C LEU A 86 -26.61 12.96 3.41
N ILE A 87 -26.37 13.69 4.49
CA ILE A 87 -25.38 14.78 4.53
C ILE A 87 -23.97 14.24 4.25
N GLY A 88 -23.59 13.14 4.91
CA GLY A 88 -22.30 12.48 4.66
C GLY A 88 -22.12 12.05 3.21
N ALA A 89 -23.18 11.50 2.59
CA ALA A 89 -23.15 11.10 1.19
C ALA A 89 -23.06 12.29 0.22
N MET A 90 -23.68 13.43 0.54
CA MET A 90 -23.51 14.67 -0.23
C MET A 90 -22.08 15.18 -0.19
N ALA A 91 -21.43 15.16 0.99
CA ALA A 91 -20.02 15.51 1.11
C ALA A 91 -19.12 14.57 0.27
N LEU A 92 -19.39 13.25 0.26
CA LEU A 92 -18.70 12.32 -0.62
C LEU A 92 -18.91 12.63 -2.10
N HIS A 93 -20.16 12.96 -2.50
CA HIS A 93 -20.45 13.31 -3.89
C HIS A 93 -19.71 14.57 -4.35
N GLU A 94 -19.55 15.54 -3.48
CA GLU A 94 -18.83 16.79 -3.76
C GLU A 94 -17.29 16.64 -3.75
N GLY A 95 -16.76 15.43 -3.48
CA GLY A 95 -15.33 15.19 -3.45
C GLY A 95 -14.68 15.64 -2.14
N HIS A 96 -15.40 15.53 -1.04
CA HIS A 96 -14.92 15.84 0.30
C HIS A 96 -14.69 14.59 1.13
N ILE A 97 -13.99 14.74 2.27
CA ILE A 97 -13.92 13.71 3.30
C ILE A 97 -15.07 13.91 4.28
N ALA A 98 -15.95 12.91 4.36
CA ALA A 98 -17.00 12.89 5.37
C ALA A 98 -16.44 12.34 6.69
N GLU A 99 -16.14 13.22 7.66
CA GLU A 99 -15.81 12.78 9.02
C GLU A 99 -17.09 12.43 9.77
N MET A 100 -17.37 11.13 9.87
CA MET A 100 -18.48 10.58 10.62
C MET A 100 -17.98 9.73 11.76
N LYS A 101 -18.46 9.93 12.98
CA LYS A 101 -18.04 9.15 14.15
C LYS A 101 -18.18 7.65 13.90
N THR A 102 -17.31 6.86 14.51
CA THR A 102 -17.36 5.41 14.38
C THR A 102 -18.73 4.89 14.85
N GLY A 103 -19.33 3.96 14.10
CA GLY A 103 -20.66 3.44 14.37
C GLY A 103 -21.82 4.25 13.75
N GLU A 104 -21.55 5.32 12.98
CA GLU A 104 -22.58 6.10 12.27
C GLU A 104 -23.01 5.48 10.92
N GLY A 105 -22.49 4.29 10.57
CA GLY A 105 -22.89 3.57 9.36
C GLY A 105 -22.27 4.09 8.07
N LYS A 106 -20.99 4.48 8.07
CA LYS A 106 -20.25 4.98 6.90
C LYS A 106 -20.39 4.07 5.67
N THR A 107 -20.29 2.74 5.85
CA THR A 107 -20.45 1.76 4.77
C THR A 107 -21.80 1.90 4.05
N LEU A 108 -22.87 2.18 4.80
CA LEU A 108 -24.19 2.42 4.21
C LEU A 108 -24.25 3.77 3.49
N VAL A 109 -23.58 4.80 4.02
CA VAL A 109 -23.48 6.14 3.42
C VAL A 109 -22.85 6.09 2.02
N SER A 110 -21.80 5.28 1.85
CA SER A 110 -21.13 5.16 0.55
C SER A 110 -22.06 4.67 -0.57
N THR A 111 -23.14 3.96 -0.23
CA THR A 111 -24.10 3.44 -1.23
C THR A 111 -24.84 4.54 -1.98
N LEU A 112 -25.12 5.65 -1.31
CA LEU A 112 -25.80 6.81 -1.90
C LEU A 112 -24.92 7.51 -2.93
N ALA A 113 -23.71 7.90 -2.53
CA ALA A 113 -22.76 8.57 -3.41
C ALA A 113 -22.26 7.63 -4.53
N GLY A 114 -22.04 6.34 -4.20
CA GLY A 114 -21.66 5.31 -5.16
C GLY A 114 -22.71 5.13 -6.25
N TYR A 115 -23.97 4.97 -5.89
CA TYR A 115 -25.07 4.85 -6.83
C TYR A 115 -25.21 6.06 -7.76
N LEU A 116 -25.25 7.27 -7.18
CA LEU A 116 -25.39 8.50 -7.94
C LEU A 116 -24.30 8.67 -9.00
N ASN A 117 -23.03 8.42 -8.61
CA ASN A 117 -21.91 8.58 -9.53
C ASN A 117 -21.80 7.42 -10.54
N ALA A 118 -22.32 6.23 -10.21
CA ALA A 118 -22.38 5.09 -11.12
C ALA A 118 -23.39 5.27 -12.27
N ILE A 119 -24.37 6.18 -12.15
CA ILE A 119 -25.30 6.55 -13.23
C ILE A 119 -24.53 6.95 -14.50
N ALA A 120 -23.40 7.65 -14.36
CA ALA A 120 -22.54 8.06 -15.47
C ALA A 120 -21.90 6.89 -16.25
N SER A 121 -22.02 5.66 -15.77
CA SER A 121 -21.46 4.42 -16.36
C SER A 121 -19.94 4.44 -16.60
N LYS A 122 -19.20 5.32 -15.90
CA LYS A 122 -17.73 5.45 -15.99
C LYS A 122 -16.98 4.63 -14.97
N GLY A 123 -17.67 3.97 -14.03
CA GLY A 123 -17.11 3.19 -12.93
C GLY A 123 -16.88 4.00 -11.66
N VAL A 124 -17.23 3.37 -10.55
CA VAL A 124 -16.98 3.87 -9.20
C VAL A 124 -16.14 2.83 -8.45
N HIS A 125 -15.02 3.24 -7.90
CA HIS A 125 -14.19 2.38 -7.06
C HIS A 125 -14.45 2.66 -5.59
N VAL A 126 -14.77 1.63 -4.81
CA VAL A 126 -14.87 1.70 -3.35
C VAL A 126 -13.65 1.01 -2.77
N VAL A 127 -12.76 1.82 -2.21
CA VAL A 127 -11.44 1.37 -1.75
C VAL A 127 -11.49 1.08 -0.26
N THR A 128 -11.06 -0.10 0.15
CA THR A 128 -11.00 -0.55 1.55
C THR A 128 -9.57 -0.89 1.97
N VAL A 129 -9.34 -1.05 3.28
CA VAL A 129 -8.00 -1.33 3.82
C VAL A 129 -7.58 -2.80 3.70
N ASN A 130 -8.50 -3.74 3.50
CA ASN A 130 -8.18 -5.17 3.36
C ASN A 130 -9.24 -5.95 2.57
N ASP A 131 -8.86 -7.14 2.12
CA ASP A 131 -9.69 -8.05 1.30
C ASP A 131 -10.97 -8.52 2.02
N TYR A 132 -10.90 -8.71 3.34
CA TYR A 132 -12.07 -9.10 4.13
C TYR A 132 -13.17 -8.04 4.08
N LEU A 133 -12.82 -6.77 4.28
CA LEU A 133 -13.77 -5.67 4.21
C LEU A 133 -14.29 -5.48 2.77
N ALA A 134 -13.41 -5.55 1.77
CA ALA A 134 -13.82 -5.47 0.37
C ALA A 134 -14.88 -6.51 0.01
N LYS A 135 -14.67 -7.77 0.42
CA LYS A 135 -15.62 -8.87 0.21
C LYS A 135 -16.91 -8.66 0.99
N ARG A 136 -16.81 -8.44 2.30
CA ARG A 136 -17.97 -8.22 3.16
C ARG A 136 -18.86 -7.09 2.64
N ASP A 137 -18.27 -5.94 2.32
CA ASP A 137 -19.01 -4.75 1.95
C ASP A 137 -19.58 -4.86 0.53
N SER A 138 -18.87 -5.49 -0.41
CA SER A 138 -19.38 -5.78 -1.75
C SER A 138 -20.58 -6.74 -1.72
N GLU A 139 -20.57 -7.74 -0.87
CA GLU A 139 -21.68 -8.69 -0.70
C GLU A 139 -22.87 -8.04 0.02
N TRP A 140 -22.60 -7.27 1.08
CA TRP A 140 -23.62 -6.67 1.91
C TRP A 140 -24.28 -5.48 1.24
N MET A 141 -23.53 -4.45 0.84
CA MET A 141 -24.04 -3.26 0.15
C MET A 141 -24.43 -3.57 -1.29
N GLY A 142 -23.80 -4.55 -1.89
CA GLY A 142 -24.13 -5.03 -3.24
C GLY A 142 -25.57 -5.46 -3.40
N ARG A 143 -26.28 -5.81 -2.32
CA ARG A 143 -27.72 -6.12 -2.37
C ARG A 143 -28.53 -4.92 -2.83
N ILE A 144 -28.19 -3.70 -2.36
CA ILE A 144 -28.86 -2.46 -2.75
C ILE A 144 -28.61 -2.17 -4.23
N TYR A 145 -27.37 -2.23 -4.66
CA TYR A 145 -26.97 -1.92 -6.03
C TYR A 145 -27.61 -2.92 -7.04
N LYS A 146 -27.51 -4.22 -6.75
CA LYS A 146 -28.10 -5.28 -7.59
C LYS A 146 -29.63 -5.17 -7.66
N TYR A 147 -30.27 -4.82 -6.54
CA TYR A 147 -31.72 -4.57 -6.52
C TYR A 147 -32.12 -3.43 -7.48
N LEU A 148 -31.30 -2.37 -7.57
CA LEU A 148 -31.48 -1.24 -8.47
C LEU A 148 -30.95 -1.48 -9.90
N GLY A 149 -30.52 -2.70 -10.23
CA GLY A 149 -30.06 -3.06 -11.58
C GLY A 149 -28.62 -2.67 -11.90
N MET A 150 -27.80 -2.28 -10.91
CA MET A 150 -26.38 -2.01 -11.10
C MET A 150 -25.53 -3.26 -10.88
N THR A 151 -24.39 -3.32 -11.57
CA THR A 151 -23.40 -4.38 -11.45
C THR A 151 -22.37 -4.07 -10.38
N VAL A 152 -21.92 -5.10 -9.64
CA VAL A 152 -20.92 -4.96 -8.57
C VAL A 152 -19.78 -5.93 -8.83
N GLY A 153 -18.55 -5.38 -8.90
CA GLY A 153 -17.30 -6.12 -8.99
C GLY A 153 -16.59 -6.19 -7.65
N LEU A 154 -15.80 -7.23 -7.46
CA LEU A 154 -14.93 -7.43 -6.31
C LEU A 154 -13.55 -7.81 -6.80
N LEU A 155 -12.54 -7.09 -6.32
CA LEU A 155 -11.14 -7.42 -6.50
C LEU A 155 -10.59 -8.00 -5.21
N GLN A 156 -9.83 -9.08 -5.33
CA GLN A 156 -9.16 -9.73 -4.21
C GLN A 156 -7.73 -10.08 -4.59
N ASN A 157 -6.90 -10.26 -3.59
CA ASN A 157 -5.51 -10.64 -3.76
C ASN A 157 -5.42 -11.98 -4.54
N ASN A 158 -4.42 -12.10 -5.41
CA ASN A 158 -4.18 -13.28 -6.26
C ASN A 158 -5.33 -13.66 -7.22
N MET A 159 -6.22 -12.72 -7.53
CA MET A 159 -7.32 -12.95 -8.48
C MET A 159 -6.78 -13.06 -9.92
N PRO A 160 -7.20 -14.10 -10.70
CA PRO A 160 -6.82 -14.22 -12.11
C PRO A 160 -7.25 -13.02 -12.95
N LEU A 161 -6.42 -12.61 -13.92
CA LEU A 161 -6.67 -11.47 -14.83
C LEU A 161 -8.03 -11.55 -15.52
N GLU A 162 -8.44 -12.75 -15.92
CA GLU A 162 -9.71 -13.03 -16.61
C GLU A 162 -10.93 -12.63 -15.76
N LEU A 163 -10.81 -12.71 -14.42
CA LEU A 163 -11.86 -12.33 -13.49
C LEU A 163 -11.76 -10.85 -13.09
N LYS A 164 -10.57 -10.26 -13.13
CA LYS A 164 -10.38 -8.85 -12.80
C LYS A 164 -11.06 -7.91 -13.79
N ARG A 165 -10.93 -8.18 -15.10
CA ARG A 165 -11.51 -7.34 -16.13
C ARG A 165 -13.04 -7.17 -16.01
N PRO A 166 -13.86 -8.24 -15.87
CA PRO A 166 -15.28 -8.10 -15.58
C PRO A 166 -15.57 -7.32 -14.28
N ALA A 167 -14.73 -7.49 -13.25
CA ALA A 167 -14.88 -6.74 -12.00
C ALA A 167 -14.68 -5.24 -12.19
N TYR A 168 -13.68 -4.82 -12.97
CA TYR A 168 -13.47 -3.40 -13.32
C TYR A 168 -14.54 -2.83 -14.26
N GLN A 169 -15.19 -3.66 -15.05
CA GLN A 169 -16.27 -3.23 -15.96
C GLN A 169 -17.61 -3.06 -15.23
N ALA A 170 -17.72 -3.52 -14.00
CA ALA A 170 -18.91 -3.30 -13.18
C ALA A 170 -19.14 -1.81 -12.91
N ASP A 171 -20.37 -1.42 -12.60
CA ASP A 171 -20.74 -0.04 -12.27
C ASP A 171 -20.02 0.42 -10.98
N ILE A 172 -19.93 -0.48 -9.99
CA ILE A 172 -19.23 -0.24 -8.72
C ILE A 172 -18.25 -1.41 -8.48
N THR A 173 -16.98 -1.09 -8.20
CA THR A 173 -15.94 -2.09 -7.94
C THR A 173 -15.35 -1.88 -6.55
N TYR A 174 -15.40 -2.92 -5.72
CA TYR A 174 -14.77 -2.97 -4.41
C TYR A 174 -13.40 -3.63 -4.50
N GLY A 175 -12.43 -3.10 -3.76
CA GLY A 175 -11.08 -3.66 -3.68
C GLY A 175 -10.23 -2.94 -2.66
N THR A 176 -8.99 -3.42 -2.46
CA THR A 176 -8.01 -2.74 -1.61
C THR A 176 -7.24 -1.70 -2.41
N ASN A 177 -6.69 -0.71 -1.70
CA ASN A 177 -5.79 0.30 -2.28
C ASN A 177 -4.60 -0.34 -3.02
N SER A 178 -4.04 -1.42 -2.46
CA SER A 178 -2.93 -2.16 -3.06
C SER A 178 -3.33 -2.83 -4.37
N GLU A 179 -4.47 -3.53 -4.42
CA GLU A 179 -4.92 -4.21 -5.66
C GLU A 179 -5.20 -3.20 -6.79
N PHE A 180 -5.89 -2.11 -6.49
CA PHE A 180 -6.11 -1.05 -7.48
C PHE A 180 -4.80 -0.46 -8.01
N GLY A 181 -3.85 -0.18 -7.11
CA GLY A 181 -2.58 0.42 -7.49
C GLY A 181 -1.65 -0.57 -8.23
N PHE A 182 -1.58 -1.84 -7.80
CA PHE A 182 -0.81 -2.85 -8.52
C PHE A 182 -1.40 -3.16 -9.90
N ASP A 183 -2.73 -3.19 -10.04
CA ASP A 183 -3.34 -3.38 -11.34
C ASP A 183 -3.07 -2.20 -12.29
N TYR A 184 -3.01 -0.96 -11.78
CA TYR A 184 -2.54 0.19 -12.56
C TYR A 184 -1.11 0.00 -13.05
N LEU A 185 -0.20 -0.45 -12.19
CA LEU A 185 1.19 -0.72 -12.60
C LEU A 185 1.26 -1.85 -13.63
N ARG A 186 0.53 -2.96 -13.41
CA ARG A 186 0.46 -4.09 -14.36
C ARG A 186 -0.07 -3.66 -15.73
N ASP A 187 -1.15 -2.88 -15.78
CA ASP A 187 -1.76 -2.38 -17.02
C ASP A 187 -0.79 -1.52 -17.86
N ASN A 188 0.18 -0.87 -17.19
CA ASN A 188 1.23 -0.12 -17.85
C ASN A 188 2.48 -0.96 -18.21
N MET A 189 2.44 -2.27 -17.98
CA MET A 189 3.51 -3.22 -18.34
C MET A 189 3.06 -4.25 -19.36
N VAL A 190 1.77 -4.35 -19.68
CA VAL A 190 1.21 -5.33 -20.62
C VAL A 190 1.69 -5.06 -22.07
N THR A 191 1.83 -6.11 -22.85
CA THR A 191 2.29 -6.04 -24.24
C THR A 191 1.16 -6.08 -25.27
N ARG A 192 -0.09 -6.30 -24.81
CA ARG A 192 -1.30 -6.34 -25.63
C ARG A 192 -2.45 -5.59 -24.97
N PRO A 193 -3.28 -4.84 -25.74
CA PRO A 193 -4.40 -4.07 -25.19
C PRO A 193 -5.41 -4.92 -24.41
N GLU A 194 -5.60 -6.19 -24.86
CA GLU A 194 -6.56 -7.12 -24.26
C GLU A 194 -6.15 -7.57 -22.84
N GLN A 195 -4.89 -7.38 -22.46
CA GLN A 195 -4.39 -7.72 -21.12
C GLN A 195 -4.70 -6.64 -20.09
N ARG A 196 -5.01 -5.40 -20.50
CA ARG A 196 -5.44 -4.34 -19.58
C ARG A 196 -6.75 -4.72 -18.89
N VAL A 197 -6.82 -4.49 -17.60
CA VAL A 197 -8.00 -4.78 -16.78
C VAL A 197 -8.78 -3.52 -16.39
N GLN A 198 -8.09 -2.40 -16.13
CA GLN A 198 -8.72 -1.14 -15.74
C GLN A 198 -9.27 -0.36 -16.95
N ARG A 199 -10.33 0.40 -16.73
CA ARG A 199 -10.96 1.26 -17.76
C ARG A 199 -10.82 2.75 -17.52
N GLY A 200 -10.07 3.17 -16.51
CA GLY A 200 -9.85 4.57 -16.14
C GLY A 200 -10.15 4.85 -14.66
N HIS A 201 -9.90 6.09 -14.25
CA HIS A 201 -9.96 6.54 -12.86
C HIS A 201 -10.98 7.67 -12.71
N ASN A 202 -12.28 7.34 -12.82
CA ASN A 202 -13.35 8.35 -12.78
C ASN A 202 -13.64 8.82 -11.34
N TYR A 203 -14.10 7.93 -10.45
CA TYR A 203 -14.44 8.28 -9.08
C TYR A 203 -14.03 7.21 -8.08
N ALA A 204 -13.38 7.62 -6.99
CA ALA A 204 -13.07 6.74 -5.87
C ALA A 204 -13.67 7.26 -4.57
N ILE A 205 -14.26 6.33 -3.80
CA ILE A 205 -14.65 6.52 -2.40
C ILE A 205 -13.68 5.70 -1.55
N VAL A 206 -12.86 6.36 -0.74
CA VAL A 206 -11.87 5.70 0.11
C VAL A 206 -12.44 5.53 1.51
N ASP A 207 -12.71 4.29 1.91
CA ASP A 207 -13.11 3.99 3.30
C ASP A 207 -11.89 3.97 4.20
N GLU A 208 -12.05 4.46 5.44
CA GLU A 208 -10.96 4.70 6.36
C GLU A 208 -9.81 5.49 5.69
N VAL A 209 -10.18 6.61 5.06
CA VAL A 209 -9.29 7.41 4.21
C VAL A 209 -8.02 7.88 4.93
N ASP A 210 -8.06 8.08 6.22
CA ASP A 210 -6.92 8.44 7.05
C ASP A 210 -5.90 7.29 7.21
N SER A 211 -6.34 6.03 7.21
CA SER A 211 -5.42 4.90 7.14
C SER A 211 -4.67 4.87 5.82
N ILE A 212 -5.43 4.90 4.73
CA ILE A 212 -4.89 4.69 3.39
C ILE A 212 -4.03 5.88 2.94
N LEU A 213 -4.54 7.11 3.10
CA LEU A 213 -3.88 8.31 2.56
C LEU A 213 -2.88 8.97 3.52
N ILE A 214 -2.85 8.59 4.80
CA ILE A 214 -1.90 9.12 5.78
C ILE A 214 -0.97 8.02 6.28
N ASP A 215 -1.50 6.93 6.93
CA ASP A 215 -0.65 5.93 7.57
C ASP A 215 0.12 5.09 6.55
N GLU A 216 -0.58 4.56 5.56
CA GLU A 216 -0.01 3.70 4.52
C GLU A 216 0.75 4.49 3.44
N ALA A 217 0.49 5.79 3.30
CA ALA A 217 1.11 6.65 2.30
C ALA A 217 2.59 7.01 2.59
N ARG A 218 3.27 6.25 3.43
CA ARG A 218 4.72 6.36 3.72
C ARG A 218 5.58 5.58 2.73
N THR A 219 5.05 4.49 2.18
CA THR A 219 5.75 3.61 1.25
C THR A 219 5.04 3.54 -0.09
N PRO A 220 5.79 3.58 -1.22
CA PRO A 220 5.19 3.40 -2.53
C PRO A 220 4.78 1.94 -2.78
N LEU A 221 3.93 1.73 -3.77
CA LEU A 221 3.69 0.43 -4.37
C LEU A 221 4.82 0.14 -5.35
N ILE A 222 5.45 -1.02 -5.24
CA ILE A 222 6.61 -1.42 -6.04
C ILE A 222 6.38 -2.82 -6.61
N ILE A 223 6.58 -2.97 -7.91
CA ILE A 223 6.75 -4.27 -8.55
C ILE A 223 8.24 -4.43 -8.83
N SER A 224 8.85 -5.49 -8.33
CA SER A 224 10.26 -5.79 -8.54
C SER A 224 10.49 -7.20 -9.07
N GLY A 225 11.52 -7.36 -9.89
CA GLY A 225 11.95 -8.62 -10.47
C GLY A 225 13.39 -8.95 -10.10
N ALA A 226 13.87 -10.13 -10.49
CA ALA A 226 15.25 -10.53 -10.28
C ALA A 226 16.21 -9.64 -11.07
N GLY A 227 17.20 -9.05 -10.40
CA GLY A 227 18.22 -8.22 -11.01
C GLY A 227 19.47 -9.01 -11.40
N THR A 228 20.35 -8.38 -12.16
CA THR A 228 21.55 -9.04 -12.76
C THR A 228 22.87 -8.68 -12.08
N LYS A 229 22.88 -8.02 -10.91
CA LYS A 229 24.09 -7.36 -10.37
C LYS A 229 24.93 -8.18 -9.39
N SER A 230 26.22 -7.89 -9.45
CA SER A 230 27.34 -8.59 -8.81
C SER A 230 27.37 -8.47 -7.27
N ALA A 231 27.31 -9.62 -6.60
CA ALA A 231 27.52 -9.80 -5.16
C ALA A 231 28.91 -9.36 -4.64
N SER A 232 29.88 -9.09 -5.52
CA SER A 232 31.26 -8.75 -5.14
C SER A 232 31.37 -7.36 -4.54
N THR A 233 30.70 -6.36 -5.11
CA THR A 233 30.78 -4.96 -4.67
C THR A 233 30.30 -4.79 -3.21
N TYR A 234 29.20 -5.44 -2.83
CA TYR A 234 28.71 -5.41 -1.44
C TYR A 234 29.74 -5.94 -0.44
N LYS A 235 30.47 -7.02 -0.79
CA LYS A 235 31.53 -7.59 0.06
C LYS A 235 32.74 -6.66 0.20
N ASP A 236 33.07 -5.93 -0.85
CA ASP A 236 34.19 -4.97 -0.83
C ASP A 236 33.85 -3.77 0.05
N PHE A 237 32.65 -3.20 -0.10
CA PHE A 237 32.18 -2.12 0.77
C PHE A 237 32.01 -2.57 2.22
N ALA A 238 31.44 -3.75 2.49
CA ALA A 238 31.32 -4.28 3.84
C ALA A 238 32.70 -4.43 4.53
N ARG A 239 33.75 -4.78 3.78
CA ARG A 239 35.13 -4.80 4.29
C ARG A 239 35.72 -3.41 4.51
N ALA A 240 35.42 -2.48 3.59
CA ALA A 240 35.97 -1.13 3.63
C ALA A 240 35.42 -0.31 4.82
N VAL A 241 34.18 -0.49 5.23
CA VAL A 241 33.57 0.25 6.35
C VAL A 241 33.88 -0.34 7.73
N ARG A 242 34.45 -1.54 7.83
CA ARG A 242 34.80 -2.16 9.14
C ARG A 242 35.85 -1.34 9.88
N GLY A 243 35.61 -1.14 11.18
CA GLY A 243 36.56 -0.50 12.08
C GLY A 243 36.75 1.00 11.86
N LEU A 244 35.73 1.68 11.36
CA LEU A 244 35.65 3.14 11.37
C LEU A 244 35.28 3.64 12.77
N GLU A 245 35.77 4.81 13.14
CA GLU A 245 35.53 5.45 14.44
C GLU A 245 34.32 6.37 14.38
N ARG A 246 33.40 6.24 15.35
CA ARG A 246 32.26 7.18 15.48
C ARG A 246 32.76 8.56 15.91
N GLY A 247 32.29 9.59 15.22
CA GLY A 247 32.46 11.00 15.61
C GLY A 247 31.31 11.49 16.50
N GLU A 248 31.50 12.62 17.15
CA GLU A 248 30.45 13.31 17.91
C GLU A 248 29.48 13.98 16.92
N ASP A 249 28.18 13.90 17.24
CA ASP A 249 27.14 14.55 16.43
C ASP A 249 27.06 16.02 16.78
N VAL A 250 27.58 16.88 15.91
CA VAL A 250 27.64 18.33 16.10
C VAL A 250 26.30 19.02 15.70
N SER A 251 25.32 18.26 15.22
CA SER A 251 24.08 18.80 14.64
C SER A 251 23.13 19.48 15.63
N HIS A 252 23.28 19.26 16.93
CA HIS A 252 22.42 19.88 17.95
C HIS A 252 22.77 21.35 18.26
N ASP A 253 23.99 21.79 17.97
CA ASP A 253 24.47 23.14 18.27
C ASP A 253 24.62 24.07 17.04
N MET A 254 24.41 23.58 15.82
CA MET A 254 24.59 24.36 14.58
C MET A 254 23.67 25.58 14.42
N LEU A 255 22.60 25.71 15.21
CA LEU A 255 21.75 26.91 15.21
C LEU A 255 22.34 28.06 16.04
N THR A 256 23.43 27.82 16.81
CA THR A 256 24.05 28.80 17.70
C THR A 256 25.57 28.92 17.52
N ALA A 257 26.21 28.06 16.76
CA ALA A 257 27.67 28.08 16.58
C ALA A 257 28.08 28.96 15.40
N THR A 258 28.89 29.98 15.68
CA THR A 258 29.52 30.89 14.72
C THR A 258 30.89 30.40 14.24
N GLU A 259 31.24 29.15 14.45
CA GLU A 259 32.53 28.57 14.05
C GLU A 259 32.34 27.25 13.34
N ASP A 260 33.04 27.04 12.21
CA ASP A 260 33.13 25.81 11.46
C ASP A 260 33.85 24.73 12.31
N VAL A 261 33.07 23.91 13.01
CA VAL A 261 33.64 22.76 13.75
C VAL A 261 33.63 21.55 12.82
N GLU A 262 34.84 21.11 12.41
CA GLU A 262 34.98 19.86 11.63
C GLU A 262 34.48 18.66 12.45
N PRO A 263 33.66 17.77 11.88
CA PRO A 263 33.19 16.56 12.57
C PRO A 263 34.36 15.70 13.03
N THR A 264 34.38 15.29 14.29
CA THR A 264 35.36 14.33 14.81
C THR A 264 34.99 12.91 14.37
N GLY A 265 36.00 12.04 14.11
CA GLY A 265 35.77 10.65 13.73
C GLY A 265 35.59 10.40 12.23
N ASP A 266 35.26 9.16 11.88
CA ASP A 266 35.17 8.69 10.48
C ASP A 266 33.70 8.67 9.97
N TYR A 267 32.73 8.60 10.88
CA TYR A 267 31.31 8.70 10.54
C TYR A 267 30.52 9.35 11.68
N VAL A 268 29.40 9.95 11.34
CA VAL A 268 28.41 10.55 12.27
C VAL A 268 27.10 9.78 12.15
N MET A 269 26.43 9.54 13.28
CA MET A 269 25.18 8.78 13.31
C MET A 269 24.17 9.43 14.25
N ASP A 270 22.97 9.74 13.74
CA ASP A 270 21.81 10.20 14.51
C ASP A 270 20.84 9.02 14.65
N GLU A 271 20.79 8.43 15.84
CA GLU A 271 19.92 7.27 16.12
C GLU A 271 18.43 7.63 16.09
N ALA A 272 18.07 8.87 16.50
CA ALA A 272 16.68 9.30 16.52
C ALA A 272 16.10 9.55 15.13
N LYS A 273 16.95 9.96 14.17
CA LYS A 273 16.57 10.19 12.77
C LYS A 273 16.89 9.00 11.86
N HIS A 274 17.48 7.93 12.36
CA HIS A 274 17.96 6.77 11.59
C HIS A 274 18.87 7.16 10.42
N THR A 275 19.75 8.14 10.63
CA THR A 275 20.71 8.60 9.62
C THR A 275 22.15 8.33 10.03
N ILE A 276 22.97 7.98 9.02
CA ILE A 276 24.42 7.80 9.18
C ILE A 276 25.13 8.36 7.96
N ALA A 277 26.25 9.05 8.15
CA ALA A 277 27.04 9.61 7.08
C ALA A 277 28.53 9.47 7.37
N ALA A 278 29.36 9.22 6.34
CA ALA A 278 30.79 9.28 6.46
C ALA A 278 31.28 10.73 6.51
N THR A 279 32.27 11.02 7.35
CA THR A 279 32.97 12.29 7.33
C THR A 279 34.00 12.33 6.20
N GLU A 280 34.56 13.49 5.85
CA GLU A 280 35.62 13.61 4.86
C GLU A 280 36.82 12.71 5.19
N ARG A 281 37.18 12.62 6.46
CA ARG A 281 38.22 11.72 6.96
C ARG A 281 37.86 10.25 6.71
N GLY A 282 36.60 9.88 6.96
CA GLY A 282 36.09 8.50 6.74
C GLY A 282 36.09 8.15 5.26
N LEU A 283 35.61 9.06 4.40
CA LEU A 283 35.61 8.88 2.95
C LEU A 283 37.01 8.60 2.41
N LYS A 284 37.99 9.41 2.74
CA LYS A 284 39.39 9.19 2.33
C LYS A 284 39.99 7.87 2.81
N LYS A 285 39.50 7.33 3.94
CA LYS A 285 39.90 5.98 4.42
C LYS A 285 39.24 4.88 3.56
N ILE A 286 37.99 5.05 3.23
CA ILE A 286 37.20 4.06 2.48
C ILE A 286 37.70 4.01 1.02
N GLU A 287 37.90 5.16 0.38
CA GLU A 287 38.45 5.30 -0.99
C GLU A 287 39.80 4.59 -1.10
N ARG A 288 40.71 4.81 -0.15
CA ARG A 288 42.00 4.12 -0.09
C ARG A 288 41.85 2.60 0.05
N ARG A 289 40.89 2.12 0.84
CA ARG A 289 40.65 0.69 1.02
C ARG A 289 40.04 0.02 -0.20
N LEU A 290 39.24 0.77 -0.97
CA LEU A 290 38.59 0.30 -2.21
C LEU A 290 39.49 0.49 -3.44
N GLY A 291 40.51 1.34 -3.38
CA GLY A 291 41.35 1.71 -4.50
C GLY A 291 40.66 2.63 -5.50
N ILE A 292 39.74 3.45 -5.03
CA ILE A 292 38.93 4.38 -5.80
C ILE A 292 39.45 5.79 -5.52
N GLU A 293 39.60 6.66 -6.51
CA GLU A 293 40.09 8.03 -6.32
C GLU A 293 39.02 8.95 -5.72
N ASP A 294 37.76 8.85 -6.20
CA ASP A 294 36.64 9.63 -5.72
C ASP A 294 35.33 8.81 -5.88
N ILE A 295 34.64 8.53 -4.76
CA ILE A 295 33.36 7.81 -4.74
C ILE A 295 32.24 8.62 -5.42
N TYR A 296 32.35 9.96 -5.38
CA TYR A 296 31.33 10.85 -5.96
C TYR A 296 31.54 11.10 -7.47
N ALA A 297 32.64 10.68 -8.06
CA ALA A 297 32.84 10.74 -9.50
C ALA A 297 31.97 9.74 -10.27
N ASP A 298 31.35 8.80 -9.57
CA ASP A 298 30.40 7.86 -10.17
C ASP A 298 29.06 8.55 -10.48
N LEU A 299 28.86 8.91 -11.76
CA LEU A 299 27.62 9.54 -12.24
C LEU A 299 26.37 8.68 -12.05
N SER A 300 26.52 7.35 -11.89
CA SER A 300 25.39 6.46 -11.61
C SER A 300 24.94 6.47 -10.15
N GLY A 301 25.72 7.06 -9.22
CA GLY A 301 25.45 7.08 -7.78
C GLY A 301 25.50 5.71 -7.09
N GLN A 302 25.90 4.64 -7.79
CA GLN A 302 25.93 3.27 -7.23
C GLN A 302 26.94 3.12 -6.12
N LEU A 303 28.16 3.68 -6.26
CA LEU A 303 29.19 3.61 -5.23
C LEU A 303 28.75 4.32 -3.95
N VAL A 304 28.08 5.45 -4.07
CA VAL A 304 27.52 6.21 -2.95
C VAL A 304 26.43 5.41 -2.24
N ASN A 305 25.55 4.76 -2.99
CA ASN A 305 24.52 3.89 -2.39
C ASN A 305 25.16 2.70 -1.66
N HIS A 306 26.10 1.99 -2.27
CA HIS A 306 26.81 0.86 -1.61
C HIS A 306 27.51 1.31 -0.33
N LEU A 307 28.13 2.49 -0.32
CA LEU A 307 28.73 3.07 0.88
C LEU A 307 27.68 3.30 1.96
N GLN A 308 26.59 3.94 1.63
CA GLN A 308 25.52 4.28 2.56
C GLN A 308 24.90 3.02 3.18
N GLN A 309 24.59 2.03 2.35
CA GLN A 309 24.00 0.77 2.84
C GLN A 309 25.00 -0.05 3.66
N ALA A 310 26.29 -0.04 3.31
CA ALA A 310 27.33 -0.70 4.10
C ALA A 310 27.50 -0.07 5.49
N LEU A 311 27.46 1.27 5.57
CA LEU A 311 27.51 2.00 6.85
C LEU A 311 26.26 1.70 7.71
N LYS A 312 25.05 1.76 7.14
CA LYS A 312 23.82 1.39 7.82
C LYS A 312 23.88 -0.05 8.34
N ALA A 313 24.21 -0.99 7.47
CA ALA A 313 24.33 -2.40 7.84
C ALA A 313 25.33 -2.64 8.97
N GLN A 314 26.48 -1.96 8.95
CA GLN A 314 27.55 -2.17 9.91
C GLN A 314 27.24 -1.57 11.30
N TYR A 315 26.66 -0.36 11.34
CA TYR A 315 26.60 0.44 12.56
C TYR A 315 25.19 0.67 13.11
N MET A 316 24.14 0.53 12.29
CA MET A 316 22.75 0.74 12.72
C MET A 316 21.94 -0.55 12.83
N PHE A 317 22.25 -1.56 12.00
CA PHE A 317 21.53 -2.82 12.00
C PHE A 317 22.31 -3.90 12.74
N HIS A 318 21.78 -4.39 13.84
CA HIS A 318 22.43 -5.35 14.73
C HIS A 318 21.73 -6.71 14.67
N ARG A 319 22.54 -7.77 14.63
CA ARG A 319 22.09 -9.14 14.71
C ARG A 319 21.33 -9.37 16.02
N ASP A 320 20.28 -10.19 15.97
CA ASP A 320 19.37 -10.52 17.06
C ASP A 320 18.54 -9.33 17.59
N LYS A 321 18.55 -8.20 16.87
CA LYS A 321 17.65 -7.05 17.07
C LYS A 321 16.81 -6.80 15.81
N GLN A 322 17.39 -6.23 14.77
CA GLN A 322 16.72 -5.91 13.52
C GLN A 322 16.68 -7.09 12.54
N TYR A 323 17.58 -8.07 12.69
CA TYR A 323 17.63 -9.28 11.86
C TYR A 323 18.24 -10.45 12.61
N VAL A 324 17.96 -11.68 12.14
CA VAL A 324 18.59 -12.92 12.59
C VAL A 324 19.22 -13.63 11.40
N VAL A 325 20.23 -14.45 11.67
CA VAL A 325 20.84 -15.33 10.66
C VAL A 325 20.45 -16.77 10.97
N THR A 326 19.63 -17.37 10.11
CA THR A 326 19.13 -18.74 10.28
C THR A 326 19.31 -19.51 8.98
N ASN A 327 19.89 -20.71 9.04
CA ASN A 327 20.16 -21.57 7.87
C ASN A 327 21.02 -20.91 6.78
N GLY A 328 21.91 -19.98 7.15
CA GLY A 328 22.76 -19.25 6.21
C GLY A 328 22.04 -18.12 5.44
N GLU A 329 20.86 -17.72 5.89
CA GLU A 329 20.09 -16.61 5.35
C GLU A 329 19.83 -15.54 6.42
N VAL A 330 19.86 -14.28 5.99
CA VAL A 330 19.44 -13.14 6.80
C VAL A 330 17.90 -13.07 6.75
N LYS A 331 17.26 -13.01 7.91
CA LYS A 331 15.81 -12.82 8.05
C LYS A 331 15.54 -11.58 8.89
N ILE A 332 14.63 -10.75 8.43
CA ILE A 332 14.25 -9.51 9.14
C ILE A 332 13.51 -9.87 10.43
N VAL A 333 13.80 -9.12 11.48
CA VAL A 333 13.00 -9.11 12.72
C VAL A 333 12.22 -7.80 12.75
N ASP A 334 10.92 -7.89 12.85
CA ASP A 334 10.05 -6.73 12.99
C ASP A 334 10.32 -6.03 14.33
N GLU A 335 10.64 -4.75 14.30
CA GLU A 335 10.97 -3.96 15.49
C GLU A 335 9.82 -3.84 16.48
N PHE A 336 8.57 -3.89 15.98
CA PHE A 336 7.36 -3.75 16.81
C PHE A 336 6.88 -5.08 17.38
N THR A 337 7.10 -6.19 16.67
CA THR A 337 6.57 -7.49 17.06
C THR A 337 7.65 -8.46 17.54
N GLY A 338 8.93 -8.18 17.30
CA GLY A 338 10.05 -9.07 17.58
C GLY A 338 10.01 -10.39 16.77
N ARG A 339 9.19 -10.47 15.73
CA ARG A 339 8.97 -11.68 14.93
C ARG A 339 9.85 -11.71 13.71
N ILE A 340 10.21 -12.92 13.31
CA ILE A 340 10.92 -13.15 12.05
C ILE A 340 9.93 -12.99 10.90
N MET A 341 10.25 -12.09 9.99
CA MET A 341 9.50 -11.87 8.75
C MET A 341 10.06 -12.78 7.67
N GLU A 342 9.39 -13.90 7.39
CA GLU A 342 9.83 -14.81 6.35
C GLU A 342 9.53 -14.25 4.94
N GLY A 343 10.49 -14.40 4.03
CA GLY A 343 10.34 -13.96 2.64
C GLY A 343 10.56 -12.46 2.39
N ARG A 344 10.67 -11.63 3.44
CA ARG A 344 10.92 -10.19 3.31
C ARG A 344 12.40 -9.87 3.23
N ARG A 345 12.73 -8.81 2.51
CA ARG A 345 14.09 -8.28 2.36
C ARG A 345 14.05 -6.76 2.54
N TYR A 346 15.11 -6.21 3.13
CA TYR A 346 15.31 -4.75 3.14
C TYR A 346 15.54 -4.26 1.70
N SER A 347 14.99 -3.10 1.38
CA SER A 347 15.13 -2.43 0.08
C SER A 347 16.50 -1.76 -0.11
N GLU A 348 16.72 -1.21 -1.28
CA GLU A 348 17.85 -0.33 -1.65
C GLU A 348 19.23 -0.97 -1.50
N GLY A 349 19.35 -2.29 -1.46
CA GLY A 349 20.62 -2.98 -1.26
C GLY A 349 21.04 -3.17 0.20
N LEU A 350 20.23 -2.71 1.17
CA LEU A 350 20.56 -2.89 2.60
C LEU A 350 20.60 -4.36 3.00
N HIS A 351 19.68 -5.19 2.47
CA HIS A 351 19.68 -6.62 2.78
C HIS A 351 20.96 -7.30 2.32
N GLN A 352 21.41 -6.98 1.11
CA GLN A 352 22.68 -7.47 0.55
C GLN A 352 23.88 -6.95 1.33
N ALA A 353 23.85 -5.72 1.81
CA ALA A 353 24.89 -5.17 2.67
C ALA A 353 24.94 -5.90 4.02
N ILE A 354 23.82 -6.31 4.59
CA ILE A 354 23.75 -7.13 5.81
C ILE A 354 24.23 -8.56 5.51
N GLU A 355 23.81 -9.18 4.40
CA GLU A 355 24.31 -10.48 3.96
C GLU A 355 25.85 -10.47 3.80
N ALA A 356 26.39 -9.39 3.20
CA ALA A 356 27.84 -9.22 3.06
C ALA A 356 28.54 -8.99 4.42
N LYS A 357 27.94 -8.23 5.33
CA LYS A 357 28.42 -8.03 6.70
C LYS A 357 28.53 -9.35 7.46
N GLU A 358 27.50 -10.20 7.38
CA GLU A 358 27.43 -11.49 8.08
C GLU A 358 28.21 -12.60 7.35
N GLY A 359 28.70 -12.34 6.13
CA GLY A 359 29.48 -13.31 5.35
C GLY A 359 28.66 -14.48 4.80
N VAL A 360 27.34 -14.32 4.72
CA VAL A 360 26.44 -15.29 4.07
C VAL A 360 26.40 -15.09 2.56
N LEU A 361 25.66 -15.94 1.83
CA LEU A 361 25.49 -15.80 0.40
C LEU A 361 24.73 -14.49 0.10
N VAL A 362 25.39 -13.55 -0.58
CA VAL A 362 24.74 -12.33 -1.06
C VAL A 362 23.91 -12.69 -2.27
N ARG A 363 22.59 -12.54 -2.17
CA ARG A 363 21.64 -12.79 -3.28
C ARG A 363 21.59 -11.57 -4.20
N GLU A 364 21.15 -11.80 -5.42
CA GLU A 364 20.96 -10.73 -6.40
C GLU A 364 19.98 -9.67 -5.87
N GLU A 365 20.24 -8.42 -6.24
CA GLU A 365 19.37 -7.30 -5.91
C GLU A 365 18.12 -7.36 -6.78
N ASN A 366 16.95 -7.15 -6.20
CA ASN A 366 15.73 -7.03 -6.98
C ASN A 366 15.74 -5.69 -7.73
N GLN A 367 15.46 -5.73 -9.03
CA GLN A 367 15.31 -4.54 -9.86
C GLN A 367 13.87 -4.04 -9.79
N THR A 368 13.68 -2.73 -9.56
CA THR A 368 12.36 -2.08 -9.63
C THR A 368 11.87 -2.09 -11.07
N LEU A 369 10.76 -2.77 -11.32
CA LEU A 369 10.11 -2.83 -12.65
C LEU A 369 9.12 -1.69 -12.83
N ALA A 370 8.32 -1.41 -11.80
CA ALA A 370 7.36 -0.31 -11.78
C ALA A 370 7.11 0.16 -10.34
N THR A 371 6.82 1.44 -10.16
CA THR A 371 6.53 2.02 -8.86
C THR A 371 5.57 3.19 -8.98
N ILE A 372 4.74 3.40 -7.93
CA ILE A 372 3.91 4.59 -7.77
C ILE A 372 3.62 4.81 -6.28
N THR A 373 3.64 6.06 -5.81
CA THR A 373 3.15 6.38 -4.46
C THR A 373 1.62 6.35 -4.42
N LEU A 374 1.04 6.01 -3.25
CA LEU A 374 -0.42 6.08 -3.07
C LEU A 374 -0.94 7.49 -3.33
N GLN A 375 -0.19 8.53 -2.94
CA GLN A 375 -0.54 9.92 -3.21
C GLN A 375 -0.73 10.18 -4.70
N ASN A 376 0.23 9.77 -5.53
CA ASN A 376 0.16 9.98 -6.97
C ASN A 376 -0.86 9.05 -7.64
N TYR A 377 -1.05 7.85 -7.12
CA TYR A 377 -2.10 6.95 -7.61
C TYR A 377 -3.50 7.54 -7.43
N PHE A 378 -3.85 7.99 -6.20
CA PHE A 378 -5.18 8.55 -5.95
C PHE A 378 -5.43 9.91 -6.62
N ARG A 379 -4.37 10.63 -7.00
CA ARG A 379 -4.47 11.84 -7.83
C ARG A 379 -4.83 11.57 -9.30
N LEU A 380 -4.82 10.32 -9.74
CA LEU A 380 -5.27 9.94 -11.09
C LEU A 380 -6.79 10.00 -11.25
N TYR A 381 -7.54 9.92 -10.15
CA TYR A 381 -9.00 9.98 -10.21
C TYR A 381 -9.50 11.38 -10.54
N ASP A 382 -10.46 11.47 -11.47
CA ASP A 382 -11.14 12.73 -11.80
C ASP A 382 -11.87 13.31 -10.58
N LYS A 383 -12.44 12.43 -9.73
CA LYS A 383 -13.05 12.75 -8.47
C LYS A 383 -12.63 11.77 -7.38
N LEU A 384 -12.18 12.32 -6.26
CA LEU A 384 -11.78 11.57 -5.08
C LEU A 384 -12.62 12.01 -3.89
N SER A 385 -13.02 11.09 -3.05
CA SER A 385 -13.64 11.36 -1.75
C SER A 385 -13.25 10.32 -0.74
N GLY A 386 -13.54 10.57 0.53
CA GLY A 386 -13.21 9.62 1.57
C GLY A 386 -14.11 9.71 2.79
N MET A 387 -14.08 8.69 3.62
CA MET A 387 -14.82 8.67 4.86
C MET A 387 -13.99 8.05 5.98
N THR A 388 -14.08 8.61 7.17
CA THR A 388 -13.44 8.10 8.39
C THR A 388 -14.10 8.72 9.62
N GLY A 389 -13.73 8.24 10.82
CA GLY A 389 -14.16 8.84 12.10
C GLY A 389 -13.23 9.94 12.61
N THR A 390 -12.09 10.20 11.98
CA THR A 390 -10.94 10.92 12.55
C THR A 390 -10.08 11.67 11.53
N ALA A 391 -10.65 12.43 10.61
CA ALA A 391 -9.89 13.15 9.57
C ALA A 391 -9.48 14.57 9.97
N LEU A 392 -10.26 15.24 10.82
CA LEU A 392 -10.11 16.67 11.10
C LEU A 392 -8.71 17.06 11.63
N THR A 393 -8.05 16.17 12.35
CA THR A 393 -6.69 16.40 12.85
C THR A 393 -5.68 16.59 11.74
N GLU A 394 -5.92 16.00 10.58
CA GLU A 394 -5.05 15.98 9.40
C GLU A 394 -5.64 16.80 8.22
N ASP A 395 -6.67 17.65 8.44
CA ASP A 395 -7.33 18.43 7.39
C ASP A 395 -6.36 19.26 6.55
N ALA A 396 -5.32 19.81 7.17
CA ALA A 396 -4.28 20.57 6.47
C ALA A 396 -3.53 19.71 5.44
N GLU A 397 -3.18 18.47 5.80
CA GLU A 397 -2.50 17.52 4.92
C GLU A 397 -3.41 17.04 3.79
N PHE A 398 -4.66 16.69 4.10
CA PHE A 398 -5.64 16.30 3.09
C PHE A 398 -5.88 17.41 2.05
N ARG A 399 -5.98 18.66 2.49
CA ARG A 399 -6.13 19.82 1.58
C ARG A 399 -4.88 20.08 0.76
N GLU A 400 -3.70 20.00 1.37
CA GLU A 400 -2.43 20.32 0.69
C GLU A 400 -2.09 19.26 -0.35
N ILE A 401 -2.13 17.97 0.03
CA ILE A 401 -1.68 16.85 -0.80
C ILE A 401 -2.76 16.40 -1.80
N TYR A 402 -3.98 16.18 -1.32
CA TYR A 402 -5.04 15.54 -2.11
C TYR A 402 -6.13 16.49 -2.59
N LYS A 403 -6.13 17.74 -2.15
CA LYS A 403 -7.19 18.73 -2.41
C LYS A 403 -8.54 18.31 -1.84
N LEU A 404 -8.54 17.50 -0.79
CA LEU A 404 -9.72 16.97 -0.12
C LEU A 404 -10.02 17.78 1.15
N PRO A 405 -11.06 18.62 1.20
CA PRO A 405 -11.51 19.25 2.43
C PRO A 405 -12.23 18.22 3.32
N VAL A 406 -12.10 18.41 4.64
CA VAL A 406 -12.80 17.58 5.63
C VAL A 406 -14.08 18.26 6.08
N GLU A 407 -15.22 17.56 5.93
CA GLU A 407 -16.53 17.97 6.44
C GLU A 407 -16.93 17.13 7.65
N VAL A 408 -17.11 17.78 8.79
CA VAL A 408 -17.51 17.10 10.02
C VAL A 408 -19.04 16.95 10.04
N ILE A 409 -19.50 15.71 9.94
CA ILE A 409 -20.91 15.38 9.89
C ILE A 409 -21.44 15.23 11.32
N PRO A 410 -22.59 15.88 11.67
CA PRO A 410 -23.21 15.71 12.97
C PRO A 410 -23.57 14.24 13.27
N SER A 411 -23.43 13.81 14.53
CA SER A 411 -23.87 12.48 14.94
C SER A 411 -25.40 12.38 14.98
N ASN A 412 -25.95 11.23 14.60
CA ASN A 412 -27.40 10.97 14.63
C ASN A 412 -27.99 11.10 16.04
N LYS A 413 -27.25 10.64 17.06
CA LYS A 413 -27.61 10.81 18.47
C LYS A 413 -26.46 11.46 19.23
N PRO A 414 -26.76 12.27 20.26
CA PRO A 414 -25.73 12.86 21.10
C PRO A 414 -24.83 11.79 21.74
N VAL A 415 -23.52 12.06 21.76
CA VAL A 415 -22.54 11.17 22.39
C VAL A 415 -22.70 11.25 23.91
N GLN A 416 -22.93 10.10 24.57
CA GLN A 416 -23.05 9.97 26.01
C GLN A 416 -21.77 9.44 26.68
N ARG A 417 -20.75 9.09 25.88
CA ARG A 417 -19.47 8.60 26.38
C ARG A 417 -18.76 9.62 27.24
N VAL A 418 -18.18 9.17 28.33
CA VAL A 418 -17.34 9.96 29.23
C VAL A 418 -15.86 9.66 28.93
N ASP A 419 -15.14 10.70 28.50
CA ASP A 419 -13.70 10.63 28.28
C ASP A 419 -12.98 11.18 29.52
N HIS A 420 -12.36 10.29 30.33
CA HIS A 420 -11.64 10.66 31.54
C HIS A 420 -10.26 11.30 31.23
N GLU A 421 -9.74 12.08 32.18
CA GLU A 421 -8.38 12.66 32.06
C GLU A 421 -7.33 11.54 32.18
N ASP A 422 -6.18 11.70 31.53
CA ASP A 422 -5.09 10.72 31.54
C ASP A 422 -4.53 10.52 32.96
N LEU A 423 -4.23 9.26 33.31
CA LEU A 423 -3.53 8.88 34.50
C LEU A 423 -2.06 8.61 34.22
N VAL A 424 -1.14 9.42 34.73
CA VAL A 424 0.28 9.32 34.43
C VAL A 424 1.05 8.76 35.61
N TYR A 425 1.72 7.64 35.40
CA TYR A 425 2.54 6.93 36.40
C TYR A 425 4.02 7.19 36.12
N ARG A 426 4.84 6.99 37.15
CA ARG A 426 6.29 7.15 37.02
C ARG A 426 6.90 6.02 36.19
N THR A 427 6.51 4.78 36.45
CA THR A 427 7.07 3.59 35.84
C THR A 427 6.05 2.81 35.02
N ILE A 428 6.52 2.07 34.02
CA ILE A 428 5.71 1.16 33.20
C ILE A 428 5.05 0.08 34.07
N GLN A 429 5.76 -0.44 35.11
CA GLN A 429 5.25 -1.48 35.99
C GLN A 429 4.07 -0.99 36.80
N ALA A 430 4.13 0.22 37.38
CA ALA A 430 3.04 0.82 38.12
C ALA A 430 1.82 1.06 37.21
N LYS A 431 2.03 1.53 36.01
CA LYS A 431 1.00 1.67 34.97
C LYS A 431 0.26 0.34 34.73
N TYR A 432 0.98 -0.74 34.42
CA TYR A 432 0.32 -2.03 34.15
C TYR A 432 -0.39 -2.62 35.35
N ASN A 433 0.11 -2.42 36.56
CA ASN A 433 -0.59 -2.82 37.79
C ASN A 433 -1.92 -2.07 37.89
N ALA A 434 -1.93 -0.76 37.70
CA ALA A 434 -3.13 0.07 37.75
C ALA A 434 -4.15 -0.29 36.68
N VAL A 435 -3.70 -0.57 35.44
CA VAL A 435 -4.56 -1.05 34.35
C VAL A 435 -5.23 -2.38 34.76
N ALA A 436 -4.46 -3.32 35.29
CA ALA A 436 -5.00 -4.61 35.70
C ALA A 436 -5.98 -4.50 36.87
N ASP A 437 -5.77 -3.57 37.82
CA ASP A 437 -6.68 -3.27 38.91
C ASP A 437 -8.02 -2.70 38.40
N ASP A 438 -7.99 -1.77 37.43
CA ASP A 438 -9.21 -1.18 36.85
C ASP A 438 -9.97 -2.22 36.02
N VAL A 439 -9.27 -3.05 35.21
CA VAL A 439 -9.89 -4.16 34.46
C VAL A 439 -10.59 -5.13 35.42
N GLU A 440 -9.96 -5.51 36.55
CA GLU A 440 -10.54 -6.40 37.55
C GLU A 440 -11.82 -5.82 38.17
N GLN A 441 -11.81 -4.56 38.57
CA GLN A 441 -12.97 -3.87 39.13
C GLN A 441 -14.13 -3.78 38.14
N ARG A 442 -13.88 -3.50 36.88
CA ARG A 442 -14.88 -3.38 35.81
C ARG A 442 -15.44 -4.74 35.42
N HIS A 443 -14.56 -5.73 35.24
CA HIS A 443 -14.97 -7.12 35.01
C HIS A 443 -15.88 -7.65 36.10
N ALA A 444 -15.55 -7.40 37.38
CA ALA A 444 -16.39 -7.79 38.53
C ALA A 444 -17.78 -7.14 38.51
N LYS A 445 -17.94 -5.95 37.92
CA LYS A 445 -19.24 -5.28 37.71
C LYS A 445 -19.97 -5.82 36.46
N GLY A 446 -19.34 -6.67 35.67
CA GLY A 446 -19.85 -7.15 34.39
C GLY A 446 -19.76 -6.13 33.24
N GLN A 447 -18.99 -5.06 33.40
CA GLN A 447 -18.75 -4.08 32.37
C GLN A 447 -17.73 -4.64 31.37
N PRO A 448 -18.01 -4.65 30.04
CA PRO A 448 -17.03 -5.09 29.06
C PRO A 448 -15.88 -4.08 28.94
N VAL A 449 -14.66 -4.59 28.80
CA VAL A 449 -13.43 -3.79 28.73
C VAL A 449 -12.64 -4.14 27.47
N LEU A 450 -12.35 -3.13 26.67
CA LEU A 450 -11.40 -3.21 25.55
C LEU A 450 -10.12 -2.47 25.93
N VAL A 451 -9.00 -3.18 25.98
CA VAL A 451 -7.70 -2.58 26.30
C VAL A 451 -6.89 -2.44 25.01
N GLY A 452 -6.57 -1.20 24.63
CA GLY A 452 -5.70 -0.86 23.50
C GLY A 452 -4.24 -0.79 23.94
N THR A 453 -3.37 -1.49 23.21
CA THR A 453 -1.91 -1.48 23.42
C THR A 453 -1.20 -1.07 22.12
N VAL A 454 -0.01 -0.49 22.23
CA VAL A 454 0.75 -0.03 21.04
C VAL A 454 1.61 -1.13 20.40
N SER A 455 1.92 -2.21 21.14
CA SER A 455 2.75 -3.30 20.65
C SER A 455 2.26 -4.66 21.14
N ILE A 456 2.70 -5.71 20.46
CA ILE A 456 2.43 -7.10 20.87
C ILE A 456 3.09 -7.39 22.22
N GLU A 457 4.31 -6.90 22.43
CA GLU A 457 5.02 -7.06 23.71
C GLU A 457 4.22 -6.46 24.87
N SER A 458 3.64 -5.26 24.69
CA SER A 458 2.76 -4.62 25.65
C SER A 458 1.50 -5.46 25.92
N SER A 459 0.91 -6.06 24.87
CA SER A 459 -0.24 -6.96 24.98
C SER A 459 0.08 -8.22 25.79
N GLU A 460 1.23 -8.83 25.52
CA GLU A 460 1.67 -10.06 26.21
C GLU A 460 1.98 -9.82 27.70
N LYS A 461 2.62 -8.68 28.03
CA LYS A 461 2.87 -8.26 29.42
C LYS A 461 1.57 -8.08 30.19
N LEU A 462 0.60 -7.41 29.60
CA LEU A 462 -0.72 -7.20 30.21
C LEU A 462 -1.49 -8.51 30.34
N SER A 463 -1.50 -9.35 29.30
CA SER A 463 -2.13 -10.68 29.34
C SER A 463 -1.56 -11.54 30.47
N ALA A 464 -0.24 -11.56 30.65
CA ALA A 464 0.39 -12.26 31.76
C ALA A 464 -0.05 -11.71 33.15
N ALA A 465 -0.23 -10.39 33.26
CA ALA A 465 -0.70 -9.76 34.49
C ALA A 465 -2.17 -10.13 34.81
N LEU A 466 -3.07 -10.14 33.82
CA LEU A 466 -4.47 -10.53 33.96
C LEU A 466 -4.62 -12.02 34.23
N THR A 467 -3.81 -12.88 33.63
CA THR A 467 -3.79 -14.33 33.89
C THR A 467 -3.40 -14.62 35.32
N LYS A 468 -2.41 -13.91 35.90
CA LYS A 468 -2.03 -14.04 37.33
C LYS A 468 -3.17 -13.71 38.28
N ARG A 469 -4.12 -12.84 37.89
CA ARG A 469 -5.32 -12.45 38.66
C ARG A 469 -6.52 -13.35 38.37
N GLY A 470 -6.39 -14.33 37.47
CA GLY A 470 -7.49 -15.24 37.12
C GLY A 470 -8.59 -14.62 36.28
N ILE A 471 -8.31 -13.49 35.59
CA ILE A 471 -9.28 -12.80 34.74
C ILE A 471 -9.24 -13.44 33.33
N ALA A 472 -10.36 -13.99 32.91
CA ALA A 472 -10.54 -14.52 31.57
C ALA A 472 -10.52 -13.37 30.57
N HIS A 473 -9.68 -13.48 29.52
CA HIS A 473 -9.54 -12.45 28.51
C HIS A 473 -9.11 -13.03 27.17
N GLU A 474 -9.43 -12.32 26.09
CA GLU A 474 -8.99 -12.63 24.73
C GLU A 474 -7.91 -11.64 24.31
N VAL A 475 -6.89 -12.13 23.56
CA VAL A 475 -5.80 -11.30 23.03
C VAL A 475 -5.86 -11.35 21.52
N LEU A 476 -6.01 -10.18 20.90
CA LEU A 476 -6.00 -10.00 19.46
C LEU A 476 -4.56 -9.81 18.97
N ASN A 477 -4.09 -10.77 18.19
CA ASN A 477 -2.82 -10.71 17.51
C ASN A 477 -3.07 -10.59 16.00
N ALA A 478 -2.40 -9.65 15.32
CA ALA A 478 -2.52 -9.32 13.90
C ALA A 478 -2.22 -10.47 12.90
N LYS A 479 -2.48 -11.73 13.25
CA LYS A 479 -2.13 -12.90 12.42
C LYS A 479 -3.26 -13.42 11.54
N HIS A 480 -4.51 -13.14 11.86
CA HIS A 480 -5.67 -13.71 11.17
C HIS A 480 -6.84 -12.72 11.20
N HIS A 481 -6.99 -11.90 10.18
CA HIS A 481 -8.02 -10.85 10.08
C HIS A 481 -9.45 -11.36 10.29
N GLU A 482 -9.81 -12.54 9.79
CA GLU A 482 -11.14 -13.11 10.00
C GLU A 482 -11.40 -13.46 11.47
N ARG A 483 -10.45 -14.12 12.14
CA ARG A 483 -10.57 -14.46 13.57
C ARG A 483 -10.59 -13.21 14.44
N GLU A 484 -9.84 -12.17 14.07
CA GLU A 484 -9.88 -10.89 14.77
C GLU A 484 -11.25 -10.24 14.70
N ALA A 485 -11.87 -10.19 13.53
CA ALA A 485 -13.20 -9.62 13.35
C ALA A 485 -14.24 -10.31 14.24
N HIS A 486 -14.15 -11.64 14.38
CA HIS A 486 -15.03 -12.41 15.24
C HIS A 486 -14.85 -12.10 16.74
N ILE A 487 -13.60 -12.07 17.21
CA ILE A 487 -13.30 -11.75 18.61
C ILE A 487 -13.74 -10.33 18.95
N VAL A 488 -13.47 -9.34 18.05
CA VAL A 488 -13.88 -7.95 18.27
C VAL A 488 -15.40 -7.80 18.28
N ALA A 489 -16.12 -8.53 17.44
CA ALA A 489 -17.57 -8.50 17.43
C ALA A 489 -18.20 -8.97 18.77
N GLN A 490 -17.49 -9.83 19.52
CA GLN A 490 -17.91 -10.33 20.83
C GLN A 490 -17.36 -9.53 22.03
N ALA A 491 -16.47 -8.56 21.79
CA ALA A 491 -15.88 -7.73 22.83
C ALA A 491 -16.91 -6.89 23.62
N GLY A 492 -18.12 -6.72 23.12
CA GLY A 492 -19.22 -6.01 23.77
C GLY A 492 -20.10 -6.88 24.70
N ARG A 493 -19.77 -8.17 24.92
CA ARG A 493 -20.53 -9.07 25.79
C ARG A 493 -20.34 -8.73 27.25
N TYR A 494 -21.28 -9.14 28.07
CA TYR A 494 -21.27 -8.89 29.54
C TYR A 494 -20.01 -9.45 30.20
N GLY A 495 -19.21 -8.56 30.78
CA GLY A 495 -17.98 -8.91 31.50
C GLY A 495 -16.83 -9.35 30.58
N ALA A 496 -16.92 -9.19 29.27
CA ALA A 496 -15.83 -9.52 28.34
C ALA A 496 -14.59 -8.63 28.56
N VAL A 497 -13.40 -9.21 28.48
CA VAL A 497 -12.13 -8.49 28.52
C VAL A 497 -11.34 -8.82 27.28
N THR A 498 -11.05 -7.81 26.46
CA THR A 498 -10.33 -7.99 25.19
C THR A 498 -9.12 -7.07 25.17
N ILE A 499 -7.93 -7.62 24.92
CA ILE A 499 -6.70 -6.87 24.67
C ILE A 499 -6.49 -6.83 23.16
N ALA A 500 -6.34 -5.63 22.61
CA ALA A 500 -6.13 -5.44 21.16
C ALA A 500 -4.95 -4.51 20.90
N THR A 501 -4.13 -4.81 19.90
CA THR A 501 -3.20 -3.83 19.35
C THR A 501 -3.94 -2.77 18.51
N ASN A 502 -3.32 -1.63 18.25
CA ASN A 502 -3.93 -0.42 17.69
C ASN A 502 -4.88 -0.63 16.51
N MET A 503 -4.49 -1.48 15.58
CA MET A 503 -5.18 -1.67 14.32
C MET A 503 -6.13 -2.87 14.34
N ALA A 504 -6.06 -3.73 15.36
CA ALA A 504 -6.87 -4.93 15.42
C ALA A 504 -8.37 -4.61 15.46
N GLY A 505 -9.11 -5.27 14.57
CA GLY A 505 -10.55 -5.10 14.42
C GLY A 505 -11.00 -3.75 13.85
N ARG A 506 -10.16 -3.01 13.12
CA ARG A 506 -10.59 -1.81 12.37
C ARG A 506 -11.63 -2.20 11.32
N GLY A 507 -12.66 -1.35 11.13
CA GLY A 507 -13.79 -1.66 10.25
C GLY A 507 -14.81 -2.67 10.81
N THR A 508 -14.57 -3.24 12.02
CA THR A 508 -15.54 -4.12 12.71
C THR A 508 -16.26 -3.36 13.80
N ASP A 509 -17.57 -3.50 13.85
CA ASP A 509 -18.41 -2.84 14.87
C ASP A 509 -18.48 -3.71 16.13
N ILE A 510 -18.37 -3.07 17.30
CA ILE A 510 -18.55 -3.72 18.61
C ILE A 510 -19.99 -3.48 19.08
N LEU A 511 -20.80 -4.52 19.03
CA LEU A 511 -22.18 -4.47 19.47
C LEU A 511 -22.28 -4.80 20.97
N LEU A 512 -22.93 -3.93 21.75
CA LEU A 512 -23.18 -4.21 23.15
C LEU A 512 -24.12 -5.42 23.30
N GLY A 513 -23.71 -6.41 24.10
CA GLY A 513 -24.38 -7.70 24.24
C GLY A 513 -23.90 -8.77 23.24
N GLY A 514 -22.97 -8.42 22.34
CA GLY A 514 -22.40 -9.32 21.33
C GLY A 514 -23.13 -9.34 19.99
N ASN A 515 -22.55 -10.04 19.01
CA ASN A 515 -23.11 -10.22 17.68
C ASN A 515 -23.90 -11.55 17.60
N PRO A 516 -25.21 -11.52 17.27
CA PRO A 516 -26.00 -12.74 17.14
C PRO A 516 -25.47 -13.74 16.13
N ASP A 517 -24.98 -13.26 14.98
CA ASP A 517 -24.49 -14.14 13.89
C ASP A 517 -23.26 -14.94 14.35
N GLU A 518 -22.39 -14.32 15.18
CA GLU A 518 -21.24 -15.00 15.76
C GLU A 518 -21.62 -16.02 16.81
N LEU A 519 -22.66 -15.76 17.62
CA LEU A 519 -23.15 -16.76 18.57
C LEU A 519 -23.70 -18.00 17.86
N VAL A 520 -24.37 -17.82 16.73
CA VAL A 520 -24.82 -18.95 15.89
C VAL A 520 -23.63 -19.73 15.36
N ARG A 521 -22.58 -19.03 14.91
CA ARG A 521 -21.37 -19.65 14.39
C ARG A 521 -20.62 -20.44 15.48
N GLU A 522 -20.39 -19.81 16.64
CA GLU A 522 -19.78 -20.49 17.79
C GLU A 522 -20.56 -21.75 18.19
N ARG A 523 -21.90 -21.70 18.14
CA ARG A 523 -22.74 -22.86 18.42
C ARG A 523 -22.56 -23.97 17.39
N LEU A 524 -22.56 -23.63 16.09
CA LEU A 524 -22.33 -24.59 15.02
C LEU A 524 -20.95 -25.25 15.13
N GLU A 525 -19.91 -24.47 15.41
CA GLU A 525 -18.56 -25.00 15.66
C GLU A 525 -18.53 -25.94 16.86
N TYR A 526 -19.20 -25.58 17.96
CA TYR A 526 -19.28 -26.40 19.16
C TYR A 526 -20.03 -27.74 18.92
N GLU A 527 -21.09 -27.68 18.09
CA GLU A 527 -21.87 -28.88 17.71
C GLU A 527 -21.22 -29.69 16.54
N GLY A 528 -20.12 -29.18 15.98
CA GLY A 528 -19.39 -29.78 14.87
C GLY A 528 -20.18 -29.76 13.54
N LEU A 529 -21.08 -28.80 13.39
CA LEU A 529 -21.95 -28.61 12.23
C LEU A 529 -21.40 -27.45 11.34
N THR A 530 -21.68 -27.54 10.06
CA THR A 530 -21.46 -26.43 9.11
C THR A 530 -22.81 -25.80 8.77
N MET A 531 -22.76 -24.59 8.15
CA MET A 531 -23.97 -23.90 7.66
C MET A 531 -24.79 -24.76 6.65
N GLU A 532 -24.13 -25.69 5.97
CA GLU A 532 -24.76 -26.61 5.00
C GLU A 532 -25.46 -27.79 5.68
N ASP A 533 -25.10 -28.14 6.91
CA ASP A 533 -25.63 -29.25 7.68
C ASP A 533 -26.94 -28.91 8.42
N VAL A 534 -27.29 -27.60 8.47
CA VAL A 534 -28.41 -27.08 9.26
C VAL A 534 -29.62 -26.76 8.38
N THR A 535 -30.82 -27.17 8.76
CA THR A 535 -32.05 -26.83 8.02
C THR A 535 -32.38 -25.33 8.20
N PRO A 536 -33.09 -24.70 7.25
CA PRO A 536 -33.50 -23.29 7.36
C PRO A 536 -34.27 -22.98 8.66
N GLU A 537 -35.13 -23.93 9.11
CA GLU A 537 -35.92 -23.78 10.33
C GLU A 537 -35.02 -23.82 11.57
N GLN A 538 -34.01 -24.68 11.61
CA GLN A 538 -33.05 -24.76 12.71
C GLN A 538 -32.19 -23.48 12.75
N LEU A 539 -31.77 -23.00 11.59
CA LEU A 539 -30.99 -21.75 11.50
C LEU A 539 -31.81 -20.54 11.98
N GLU A 540 -33.11 -20.48 11.63
CA GLU A 540 -34.01 -19.45 12.08
C GLU A 540 -34.20 -19.50 13.62
N GLN A 541 -34.33 -20.69 14.19
CA GLN A 541 -34.41 -20.91 15.64
C GLN A 541 -33.11 -20.46 16.32
N PHE A 542 -31.92 -20.85 15.82
CA PHE A 542 -30.64 -20.45 16.40
C PHE A 542 -30.45 -18.93 16.33
N ASN A 543 -30.85 -18.30 15.23
CA ASN A 543 -30.80 -16.84 15.09
C ASN A 543 -31.78 -16.14 16.06
N ALA A 544 -32.96 -16.69 16.31
CA ALA A 544 -33.92 -16.13 17.26
C ALA A 544 -33.39 -16.23 18.70
N GLU A 545 -32.87 -17.38 19.10
CA GLU A 545 -32.27 -17.62 20.42
C GLU A 545 -31.03 -16.71 20.64
N ALA A 546 -30.15 -16.59 19.63
CA ALA A 546 -28.98 -15.71 19.69
C ALA A 546 -29.37 -14.23 19.84
N LYS A 547 -30.37 -13.75 19.09
CA LYS A 547 -30.88 -12.37 19.20
C LYS A 547 -31.47 -12.08 20.58
N GLU A 548 -32.21 -13.02 21.17
CA GLU A 548 -32.77 -12.86 22.50
C GLU A 548 -31.65 -12.82 23.58
N THR A 549 -30.66 -13.69 23.45
CA THR A 549 -29.48 -13.71 24.35
C THR A 549 -28.70 -12.39 24.24
N CYS A 550 -28.38 -11.92 23.05
CA CYS A 550 -27.67 -10.65 22.84
C CYS A 550 -28.48 -9.46 23.38
N LYS A 551 -29.82 -9.48 23.25
CA LYS A 551 -30.69 -8.43 23.77
C LYS A 551 -30.66 -8.39 25.29
N ALA A 552 -30.77 -9.55 25.97
CA ALA A 552 -30.69 -9.63 27.40
C ALA A 552 -29.32 -9.21 27.97
N GLU A 553 -28.23 -9.67 27.32
CA GLU A 553 -26.87 -9.22 27.69
C GLU A 553 -26.69 -7.71 27.46
N ARG A 554 -27.22 -7.14 26.35
CA ARG A 554 -27.16 -5.71 26.08
C ARG A 554 -27.77 -4.87 27.20
N GLU A 555 -28.94 -5.25 27.71
CA GLU A 555 -29.59 -4.53 28.82
C GLU A 555 -28.71 -4.54 30.08
N ARG A 556 -28.05 -5.66 30.38
CA ARG A 556 -27.10 -5.77 31.50
C ARG A 556 -25.86 -4.95 31.30
N VAL A 557 -25.29 -4.92 30.11
CA VAL A 557 -24.11 -4.11 29.73
C VAL A 557 -24.44 -2.62 29.83
N LEU A 558 -25.60 -2.20 29.34
CA LEU A 558 -26.06 -0.82 29.46
C LEU A 558 -26.20 -0.38 30.93
N ALA A 559 -26.77 -1.26 31.79
CA ALA A 559 -26.88 -1.00 33.21
C ALA A 559 -25.52 -0.97 33.93
N ALA A 560 -24.51 -1.69 33.42
CA ALA A 560 -23.14 -1.66 33.92
C ALA A 560 -22.32 -0.43 33.43
N GLY A 561 -22.88 0.42 32.56
CA GLY A 561 -22.23 1.64 32.06
C GLY A 561 -21.70 1.57 30.63
N GLY A 562 -22.03 0.51 29.88
CA GLY A 562 -21.59 0.30 28.48
C GLY A 562 -20.14 -0.17 28.38
N LEU A 563 -19.57 -0.10 27.15
CA LEU A 563 -18.19 -0.53 26.89
C LEU A 563 -17.19 0.48 27.47
N THR A 564 -16.21 -0.02 28.21
CA THR A 564 -15.04 0.78 28.61
C THR A 564 -13.87 0.52 27.65
N VAL A 565 -13.20 1.59 27.23
CA VAL A 565 -11.97 1.53 26.47
C VAL A 565 -10.82 2.06 27.33
N ILE A 566 -9.80 1.24 27.51
CA ILE A 566 -8.56 1.58 28.21
C ILE A 566 -7.42 1.67 27.21
N GLY A 567 -6.74 2.82 27.14
CA GLY A 567 -5.49 2.96 26.40
C GLY A 567 -4.30 2.80 27.35
N THR A 568 -3.35 1.95 27.03
CA THR A 568 -2.14 1.74 27.87
C THR A 568 -1.02 2.72 27.58
N GLU A 569 -1.11 3.44 26.45
CA GLU A 569 -0.16 4.45 26.00
C GLU A 569 -0.86 5.45 25.09
N ARG A 570 -0.26 6.61 24.85
CA ARG A 570 -0.65 7.50 23.77
C ARG A 570 0.09 7.13 22.51
N HIS A 571 -0.61 7.13 21.40
CA HIS A 571 -0.05 6.87 20.09
C HIS A 571 0.71 8.08 19.55
N GLU A 572 1.48 7.86 18.51
CA GLU A 572 2.20 8.92 17.78
C GLU A 572 1.26 9.99 17.22
N SER A 573 0.02 9.62 16.89
CA SER A 573 -1.00 10.53 16.37
C SER A 573 -2.25 10.54 17.26
N ARG A 574 -2.77 11.74 17.54
CA ARG A 574 -4.04 11.96 18.26
C ARG A 574 -5.22 11.30 17.55
N ARG A 575 -5.12 11.14 16.25
CA ARG A 575 -6.11 10.47 15.41
C ARG A 575 -6.31 9.02 15.84
N ILE A 576 -5.25 8.28 16.07
CA ILE A 576 -5.30 6.87 16.51
C ILE A 576 -5.92 6.78 17.92
N ASP A 577 -5.59 7.69 18.84
CA ASP A 577 -6.23 7.78 20.13
C ASP A 577 -7.75 8.00 20.00
N ASN A 578 -8.18 8.87 19.11
CA ASN A 578 -9.59 9.14 18.83
C ASN A 578 -10.30 7.94 18.21
N GLN A 579 -9.62 7.17 17.35
CA GLN A 579 -10.17 5.91 16.81
C GLN A 579 -10.37 4.87 17.92
N LEU A 580 -9.41 4.74 18.82
CA LEU A 580 -9.53 3.85 19.97
C LEU A 580 -10.71 4.27 20.88
N ARG A 581 -10.80 5.57 21.24
CA ARG A 581 -11.94 6.11 21.99
C ARG A 581 -13.28 5.88 21.27
N GLY A 582 -13.29 6.00 19.94
CA GLY A 582 -14.47 5.80 19.09
C GLY A 582 -15.03 4.38 19.07
N ARG A 583 -14.34 3.41 19.69
CA ARG A 583 -14.87 2.05 19.88
C ARG A 583 -16.02 2.00 20.88
N SER A 584 -16.10 2.96 21.81
CA SER A 584 -17.12 3.08 22.83
C SER A 584 -18.06 4.27 22.59
N GLY A 585 -19.26 4.21 23.15
CA GLY A 585 -20.27 5.32 23.12
C GLY A 585 -20.88 5.55 21.75
N ARG A 586 -21.19 4.49 20.99
CA ARG A 586 -21.76 4.54 19.63
C ARG A 586 -23.27 4.74 19.68
N GLN A 587 -23.81 5.47 18.70
CA GLN A 587 -25.26 5.71 18.53
C GLN A 587 -25.99 6.12 19.82
N GLY A 588 -25.32 6.92 20.67
CA GLY A 588 -25.86 7.38 21.94
C GLY A 588 -25.87 6.36 23.08
N ASP A 589 -25.17 5.22 22.92
CA ASP A 589 -24.95 4.29 24.03
C ASP A 589 -23.98 4.89 25.07
N PRO A 590 -24.12 4.56 26.37
CA PRO A 590 -23.15 4.96 27.40
C PRO A 590 -21.82 4.26 27.16
N GLY A 591 -20.75 4.81 27.72
CA GLY A 591 -19.43 4.24 27.68
C GLY A 591 -18.40 5.13 28.34
N GLU A 592 -17.20 4.62 28.51
CA GLU A 592 -16.12 5.34 29.18
C GLU A 592 -14.80 5.12 28.45
N THR A 593 -13.90 6.10 28.51
CA THR A 593 -12.52 5.92 28.04
C THR A 593 -11.52 6.46 29.06
N GLN A 594 -10.44 5.73 29.30
CA GLN A 594 -9.36 6.08 30.20
C GLN A 594 -8.01 5.74 29.57
N PHE A 595 -7.06 6.68 29.64
CA PHE A 595 -5.67 6.41 29.24
C PHE A 595 -4.77 6.33 30.48
N TYR A 596 -3.92 5.31 30.50
CA TYR A 596 -2.89 5.07 31.50
C TYR A 596 -1.53 5.24 30.84
N LEU A 597 -0.75 6.19 31.31
CA LEU A 597 0.53 6.59 30.72
C LEU A 597 1.66 6.39 31.70
N SER A 598 2.88 6.24 31.21
CA SER A 598 4.11 6.27 31.99
C SER A 598 5.07 7.35 31.46
N LEU A 599 5.89 7.91 32.36
CA LEU A 599 6.99 8.77 31.92
C LEU A 599 8.07 8.03 31.17
N GLU A 600 8.09 6.70 31.28
CA GLU A 600 9.00 5.80 30.58
C GLU A 600 8.48 5.39 29.19
N ASP A 601 7.22 5.74 28.82
CA ASP A 601 6.67 5.44 27.51
C ASP A 601 7.48 6.15 26.40
N ASP A 602 7.66 5.51 25.24
CA ASP A 602 8.55 6.00 24.16
C ASP A 602 8.18 7.40 23.68
N LEU A 603 6.90 7.71 23.54
CA LEU A 603 6.46 9.06 23.16
C LEU A 603 6.98 10.13 24.15
N MET A 604 6.96 9.81 25.44
CA MET A 604 7.43 10.70 26.50
C MET A 604 8.94 10.79 26.52
N ARG A 605 9.62 9.67 26.42
CA ARG A 605 11.08 9.56 26.45
C ARG A 605 11.73 10.28 25.27
N LEU A 606 11.19 10.10 24.05
CA LEU A 606 11.79 10.62 22.81
C LEU A 606 11.37 12.07 22.50
N PHE A 607 10.14 12.46 22.83
CA PHE A 607 9.57 13.74 22.40
C PHE A 607 9.10 14.66 23.52
N GLY A 608 9.14 14.20 24.79
CA GLY A 608 8.70 14.99 25.95
C GLY A 608 9.59 16.17 26.31
N GLY A 609 10.88 16.12 25.97
CA GLY A 609 11.86 17.19 26.17
C GLY A 609 12.04 17.63 27.64
N ASP A 610 12.74 18.76 27.87
CA ASP A 610 13.08 19.31 29.18
C ASP A 610 11.89 19.48 30.14
N LYS A 611 10.67 19.60 29.61
CA LYS A 611 9.46 19.74 30.45
C LYS A 611 9.14 18.47 31.20
N MET A 612 9.32 17.29 30.55
CA MET A 612 9.08 16.01 31.19
C MET A 612 10.18 15.64 32.17
N ASP A 613 11.42 15.98 31.90
CA ASP A 613 12.53 15.86 32.86
C ASP A 613 12.27 16.65 34.14
N ARG A 614 11.70 17.86 34.02
CA ARG A 614 11.32 18.68 35.20
C ARG A 614 10.18 18.01 35.98
N VAL A 615 9.18 17.45 35.27
CA VAL A 615 8.08 16.71 35.91
C VAL A 615 8.60 15.47 36.65
N SER A 616 9.48 14.68 36.00
CA SER A 616 10.12 13.51 36.59
C SER A 616 10.91 13.89 37.86
N LYS A 617 11.72 14.96 37.79
CA LYS A 617 12.47 15.47 38.95
C LYS A 617 11.55 15.97 40.07
N MET A 618 10.43 16.60 39.72
CA MET A 618 9.43 17.08 40.72
C MET A 618 8.74 15.92 41.45
N MET A 619 8.45 14.80 40.76
CA MET A 619 7.89 13.59 41.36
C MET A 619 8.85 12.96 42.39
N VAL A 620 10.13 12.86 41.99
CA VAL A 620 11.17 12.33 42.91
C VAL A 620 11.33 13.21 44.14
N THR A 621 11.26 14.55 44.00
CA THR A 621 11.37 15.49 45.12
C THR A 621 10.15 15.54 46.02
N ALA A 622 8.95 15.20 45.50
CA ALA A 622 7.71 15.18 46.26
C ALA A 622 7.47 13.88 47.06
N ASP A 623 8.43 12.92 47.00
CA ASP A 623 8.35 11.59 47.65
C ASP A 623 7.02 10.84 47.36
N MET A 624 6.47 11.04 46.15
CA MET A 624 5.26 10.34 45.73
C MET A 624 5.59 8.88 45.43
N GLY A 625 4.84 7.96 46.00
CA GLY A 625 4.97 6.53 45.71
C GLY A 625 4.78 6.24 44.21
N ASP A 626 5.46 5.23 43.66
CA ASP A 626 5.39 4.84 42.26
C ASP A 626 3.97 4.50 41.78
N ASP A 627 3.11 4.04 42.72
CA ASP A 627 1.74 3.60 42.44
C ASP A 627 0.70 4.75 42.43
N MET A 628 1.12 5.99 42.69
CA MET A 628 0.20 7.14 42.67
C MET A 628 0.20 7.83 41.30
N PRO A 629 -0.95 7.92 40.62
CA PRO A 629 -1.06 8.64 39.37
C PRO A 629 -1.03 10.15 39.59
N ILE A 630 -0.40 10.85 38.64
CA ILE A 630 -0.49 12.30 38.56
C ILE A 630 -1.56 12.68 37.54
N GLN A 631 -2.49 13.49 37.97
CA GLN A 631 -3.48 14.16 37.11
C GLN A 631 -3.20 15.67 37.17
N HIS A 632 -2.58 16.18 36.12
CA HIS A 632 -2.30 17.62 36.02
C HIS A 632 -2.34 18.10 34.57
N LYS A 633 -3.10 19.18 34.34
CA LYS A 633 -3.29 19.78 33.01
C LYS A 633 -1.99 20.12 32.27
N ILE A 634 -0.90 20.38 33.00
CA ILE A 634 0.42 20.66 32.41
C ILE A 634 0.97 19.40 31.71
N ILE A 635 0.77 18.23 32.29
CA ILE A 635 1.26 16.95 31.73
C ILE A 635 0.45 16.61 30.49
N SER A 636 -0.88 16.69 30.55
CA SER A 636 -1.74 16.46 29.37
C SER A 636 -1.37 17.37 28.21
N LYS A 637 -1.05 18.65 28.46
CA LYS A 637 -0.55 19.57 27.45
C LYS A 637 0.85 19.21 26.91
N ALA A 638 1.71 18.65 27.75
CA ALA A 638 3.04 18.22 27.32
C ALA A 638 2.94 16.99 26.41
N VAL A 639 2.07 16.03 26.74
CA VAL A 639 1.73 14.89 25.90
C VAL A 639 1.18 15.32 24.54
N GLU A 640 0.19 16.22 24.55
CA GLU A 640 -0.38 16.78 23.32
C GLU A 640 0.67 17.49 22.46
N SER A 641 1.59 18.24 23.09
CA SER A 641 2.70 18.89 22.40
C SER A 641 3.69 17.88 21.81
N ALA A 642 3.94 16.76 22.48
CA ALA A 642 4.79 15.68 21.96
C ALA A 642 4.15 15.03 20.73
N GLN A 643 2.85 14.71 20.82
CA GLN A 643 2.11 14.15 19.67
C GLN A 643 2.13 15.11 18.46
N HIS A 644 1.88 16.41 18.69
CA HIS A 644 1.97 17.41 17.63
C HIS A 644 3.34 17.46 16.94
N LYS A 645 4.41 17.32 17.74
CA LYS A 645 5.77 17.29 17.18
C LYS A 645 5.98 16.06 16.29
N VAL A 646 5.54 14.89 16.73
CA VAL A 646 5.62 13.65 15.94
C VAL A 646 4.76 13.75 14.67
N GLU A 647 3.50 14.21 14.79
CA GLU A 647 2.61 14.45 13.65
C GLU A 647 3.28 15.36 12.60
N SER A 648 3.92 16.46 13.04
CA SER A 648 4.62 17.39 12.15
C SER A 648 5.84 16.76 11.46
N ILE A 649 6.61 15.94 12.17
CA ILE A 649 7.76 15.22 11.59
C ILE A 649 7.27 14.22 10.55
N ASN A 650 6.24 13.42 10.88
CA ASN A 650 5.67 12.45 9.97
C ASN A 650 5.08 13.11 8.72
N PHE A 651 4.38 14.24 8.87
CA PHE A 651 3.89 15.03 7.75
C PHE A 651 5.04 15.52 6.85
N SER A 652 6.11 16.07 7.46
CA SER A 652 7.27 16.53 6.68
C SER A 652 7.93 15.38 5.91
N MET A 653 8.04 14.19 6.51
CA MET A 653 8.58 13.00 5.81
C MET A 653 7.69 12.60 4.63
N ARG A 654 6.35 12.50 4.83
CA ARG A 654 5.43 12.16 3.73
C ARG A 654 5.46 13.20 2.61
N LYS A 655 5.55 14.49 2.97
CA LYS A 655 5.67 15.59 2.01
C LYS A 655 6.96 15.48 1.20
N SER A 656 8.09 15.21 1.85
CA SER A 656 9.36 15.00 1.14
C SER A 656 9.30 13.81 0.19
N VAL A 657 8.75 12.66 0.62
CA VAL A 657 8.56 11.50 -0.26
C VAL A 657 7.75 11.89 -1.51
N LEU A 658 6.67 12.64 -1.32
CA LEU A 658 5.83 13.10 -2.42
C LEU A 658 6.58 14.07 -3.34
N GLU A 659 7.32 15.06 -2.81
CA GLU A 659 8.05 16.05 -3.60
C GLU A 659 9.12 15.41 -4.51
N TYR A 660 9.77 14.35 -4.05
CA TYR A 660 10.67 13.54 -4.87
C TYR A 660 9.91 12.70 -5.90
N ASP A 661 8.81 12.03 -5.51
CA ASP A 661 8.04 11.21 -6.44
C ASP A 661 7.24 12.04 -7.46
N ASP A 662 6.90 13.30 -7.17
CA ASP A 662 6.25 14.19 -8.14
C ASP A 662 7.11 14.44 -9.39
N VAL A 663 8.44 14.42 -9.25
CA VAL A 663 9.36 14.48 -10.39
C VAL A 663 9.22 13.22 -11.24
N MET A 664 9.33 12.06 -10.58
CA MET A 664 9.16 10.77 -11.24
C MET A 664 7.77 10.59 -11.83
N ASN A 665 6.74 11.12 -11.18
CA ASN A 665 5.36 11.00 -11.63
C ASN A 665 5.10 11.74 -12.96
N LYS A 666 5.68 12.93 -13.14
CA LYS A 666 5.60 13.66 -14.42
C LYS A 666 6.26 12.87 -15.55
N GLN A 667 7.41 12.31 -15.29
CA GLN A 667 8.15 11.49 -16.24
C GLN A 667 7.40 10.18 -16.54
N ARG A 668 6.86 9.52 -15.52
CA ARG A 668 6.02 8.32 -15.64
C ARG A 668 4.80 8.59 -16.53
N GLN A 669 4.12 9.72 -16.34
CA GLN A 669 2.98 10.10 -17.17
C GLN A 669 3.37 10.25 -18.65
N VAL A 670 4.53 10.84 -18.95
CA VAL A 670 5.02 10.98 -20.34
C VAL A 670 5.31 9.60 -20.94
N ILE A 671 6.09 8.77 -20.25
CA ILE A 671 6.45 7.42 -20.73
C ILE A 671 5.23 6.52 -20.88
N TYR A 672 4.33 6.51 -19.89
CA TYR A 672 3.12 5.67 -19.96
C TYR A 672 2.13 6.17 -21.02
N ALA A 673 2.02 7.49 -21.25
CA ALA A 673 1.22 8.03 -22.34
C ALA A 673 1.77 7.63 -23.71
N GLU A 674 3.08 7.69 -23.88
CA GLU A 674 3.76 7.24 -25.10
C GLU A 674 3.56 5.74 -25.32
N ARG A 675 3.83 4.94 -24.30
CA ARG A 675 3.61 3.49 -24.33
C ARG A 675 2.17 3.11 -24.69
N ASN A 676 1.20 3.83 -24.13
CA ASN A 676 -0.22 3.59 -24.38
C ASN A 676 -0.62 3.94 -25.82
N LYS A 677 -0.07 5.01 -26.43
CA LYS A 677 -0.30 5.32 -27.85
C LYS A 677 0.15 4.17 -28.75
N ILE A 678 1.30 3.59 -28.45
CA ILE A 678 1.88 2.47 -29.18
C ILE A 678 1.02 1.20 -29.00
N LEU A 679 0.64 0.90 -27.78
CA LEU A 679 -0.15 -0.28 -27.43
C LEU A 679 -1.57 -0.23 -28.04
N ASP A 680 -2.18 0.96 -28.09
CA ASP A 680 -3.54 1.14 -28.65
C ASP A 680 -3.59 0.99 -30.19
N GLY A 681 -2.47 0.66 -30.82
CA GLY A 681 -2.40 0.33 -32.25
C GLY A 681 -2.73 1.51 -33.19
N LYS A 682 -2.55 2.76 -32.72
CA LYS A 682 -2.61 3.94 -33.59
C LYS A 682 -1.55 3.79 -34.69
N ASP A 683 -1.86 4.32 -35.85
CA ASP A 683 -0.89 4.34 -36.95
C ASP A 683 0.38 5.07 -36.45
N LEU A 684 1.47 4.30 -36.38
CA LEU A 684 2.76 4.78 -35.87
C LEU A 684 3.62 5.39 -36.97
N THR A 685 3.16 5.40 -38.23
CA THR A 685 3.94 5.81 -39.38
C THR A 685 4.45 7.24 -39.26
N ASP A 686 3.55 8.17 -38.94
CA ASP A 686 3.90 9.58 -38.73
C ASP A 686 4.85 9.76 -37.55
N HIS A 687 4.57 9.04 -36.45
CA HIS A 687 5.40 9.08 -35.24
C HIS A 687 6.80 8.51 -35.46
N ILE A 688 6.93 7.40 -36.19
CA ILE A 688 8.22 6.81 -36.54
C ILE A 688 9.03 7.76 -37.45
N THR A 689 8.36 8.43 -38.38
CA THR A 689 9.00 9.43 -39.25
C THR A 689 9.54 10.60 -38.43
N GLU A 690 8.77 11.12 -37.48
CA GLU A 690 9.19 12.16 -36.56
C GLU A 690 10.38 11.71 -35.69
N VAL A 691 10.32 10.51 -35.13
CA VAL A 691 11.42 9.90 -34.36
C VAL A 691 12.70 9.76 -35.18
N MET A 692 12.60 9.30 -36.46
CA MET A 692 13.75 9.21 -37.33
C MET A 692 14.36 10.58 -37.60
N HIS A 693 13.53 11.58 -37.95
CA HIS A 693 13.95 12.94 -38.20
C HIS A 693 14.71 13.51 -36.97
N ASP A 694 14.08 13.51 -35.80
CA ASP A 694 14.64 14.12 -34.60
C ASP A 694 15.93 13.43 -34.14
N THR A 695 15.97 12.08 -34.20
CA THR A 695 17.16 11.32 -33.83
C THR A 695 18.32 11.63 -34.77
N VAL A 696 18.07 11.64 -36.10
CA VAL A 696 19.11 11.91 -37.08
C VAL A 696 19.63 13.34 -36.97
N TYR A 697 18.73 14.32 -36.89
CA TYR A 697 19.11 15.73 -36.76
C TYR A 697 19.93 15.99 -35.49
N ARG A 698 19.53 15.43 -34.34
CA ARG A 698 20.27 15.53 -33.09
C ARG A 698 21.67 14.90 -33.21
N CYS A 699 21.78 13.71 -33.73
CA CYS A 699 23.07 13.04 -33.86
C CYS A 699 24.00 13.75 -34.88
N VAL A 700 23.48 14.19 -36.02
CA VAL A 700 24.27 15.00 -36.95
C VAL A 700 24.76 16.28 -36.29
N GLN A 701 23.94 16.94 -35.47
CA GLN A 701 24.36 18.12 -34.74
C GLN A 701 25.51 17.82 -33.79
N GLU A 702 25.47 16.67 -33.05
CA GLU A 702 26.59 16.28 -32.18
C GLU A 702 27.92 16.13 -32.94
N PHE A 703 27.93 15.48 -34.12
CA PHE A 703 29.13 15.31 -34.93
C PHE A 703 29.57 16.60 -35.60
N CYS A 704 28.66 17.56 -35.85
CA CYS A 704 28.97 18.86 -36.39
C CYS A 704 29.48 19.89 -35.41
N THR A 705 29.08 19.75 -34.10
CA THR A 705 29.42 20.72 -33.03
C THR A 705 30.57 20.28 -32.15
N LYS A 706 31.03 19.01 -32.25
CA LYS A 706 32.23 18.57 -31.55
C LYS A 706 33.39 19.42 -32.02
N ASP A 707 33.92 20.26 -31.16
CA ASP A 707 35.15 20.99 -31.34
C ASP A 707 36.30 20.02 -31.66
N SER A 708 36.48 19.70 -32.92
CA SER A 708 37.76 19.20 -33.37
C SER A 708 38.76 20.35 -33.18
N HIS A 709 39.96 20.06 -32.67
CA HIS A 709 41.01 21.05 -32.41
C HIS A 709 41.39 21.89 -33.66
N ASP A 710 40.85 21.51 -34.85
CA ASP A 710 41.08 22.14 -36.14
C ASP A 710 39.81 22.73 -36.80
N GLY A 711 38.64 22.72 -36.15
CA GLY A 711 37.38 23.26 -36.71
C GLY A 711 36.76 22.40 -37.82
N GLU A 712 37.22 21.18 -38.02
CA GLU A 712 36.66 20.21 -38.98
C GLU A 712 35.56 19.36 -38.33
N ARG A 713 34.48 19.09 -39.08
CA ARG A 713 33.37 18.21 -38.65
C ARG A 713 33.82 16.75 -38.65
N ASP A 714 33.33 15.94 -37.66
CA ASP A 714 33.67 14.51 -37.61
C ASP A 714 32.76 13.68 -38.51
N LEU A 715 32.91 13.82 -39.81
CA LEU A 715 32.15 13.07 -40.80
C LEU A 715 32.46 11.58 -40.81
N GLU A 716 33.66 11.16 -40.37
CA GLU A 716 34.00 9.73 -40.21
C GLU A 716 33.28 9.10 -39.00
N GLY A 717 33.19 9.85 -37.91
CA GLY A 717 32.39 9.44 -36.72
C GLY A 717 30.92 9.34 -37.08
N LEU A 718 30.36 10.33 -37.78
CA LEU A 718 28.98 10.30 -38.28
C LEU A 718 28.71 9.07 -39.15
N ARG A 719 29.60 8.75 -40.09
CA ARG A 719 29.48 7.57 -40.92
C ARG A 719 29.51 6.28 -40.14
N LYS A 720 30.37 6.16 -39.14
CA LYS A 720 30.41 5.02 -38.22
C LYS A 720 29.11 4.87 -37.45
N TRP A 721 28.56 5.97 -36.93
CA TRP A 721 27.28 5.96 -36.25
C TRP A 721 26.15 5.47 -37.17
N VAL A 722 26.06 5.94 -38.43
CA VAL A 722 25.08 5.47 -39.44
C VAL A 722 25.24 3.97 -39.72
N VAL A 723 26.49 3.47 -39.82
CA VAL A 723 26.77 2.02 -39.97
C VAL A 723 26.30 1.23 -38.75
N GLU A 724 26.53 1.76 -37.56
CA GLU A 724 26.03 1.12 -36.31
C GLU A 724 24.51 1.15 -36.23
N LEU A 725 23.88 2.24 -36.66
CA LEU A 725 22.42 2.38 -36.65
C LEU A 725 21.77 1.40 -37.65
N THR A 726 22.23 1.37 -38.91
CA THR A 726 21.58 0.64 -40.01
C THR A 726 22.06 -0.80 -40.13
N GLY A 727 23.26 -1.13 -39.65
CA GLY A 727 23.93 -2.44 -39.88
C GLY A 727 24.52 -2.59 -41.26
N HIS A 728 24.50 -1.58 -42.15
CA HIS A 728 24.99 -1.62 -43.50
C HIS A 728 26.43 -1.07 -43.64
N ILE A 729 27.38 -1.96 -43.90
CA ILE A 729 28.80 -1.60 -44.04
C ILE A 729 29.04 -0.70 -45.30
N ASP A 730 28.21 -0.86 -46.32
CA ASP A 730 28.28 -0.09 -47.57
C ASP A 730 27.62 1.30 -47.48
N THR A 731 27.54 1.87 -46.25
CA THR A 731 27.01 3.23 -46.01
C THR A 731 27.83 4.24 -46.84
N PRO A 732 27.19 5.13 -47.62
CA PRO A 732 27.89 6.12 -48.44
C PRO A 732 28.71 7.08 -47.59
N LYS A 733 29.69 7.72 -48.19
CA LYS A 733 30.36 8.89 -47.62
C LYS A 733 29.45 10.09 -47.79
N PHE A 734 29.16 10.77 -46.74
CA PHE A 734 28.35 11.99 -46.75
C PHE A 734 29.27 13.15 -47.11
N PRO A 735 28.84 14.07 -48.03
CA PRO A 735 29.64 15.24 -48.39
C PRO A 735 29.72 16.24 -47.25
N ASP A 736 30.77 17.06 -47.21
CA ASP A 736 30.90 18.16 -46.24
C ASP A 736 30.11 19.37 -46.75
N GLU A 737 28.82 19.37 -46.47
CA GLU A 737 27.86 20.42 -46.83
C GLU A 737 27.40 21.19 -45.55
N ASP A 738 26.46 22.12 -45.75
CA ASP A 738 25.84 22.74 -44.56
C ASP A 738 25.09 21.74 -43.69
N PHE A 739 24.80 22.12 -42.48
CA PHE A 739 24.16 21.23 -41.50
C PHE A 739 22.83 20.65 -42.02
N GLU A 740 21.96 21.49 -42.58
CA GLU A 740 20.64 21.10 -43.03
C GLU A 740 20.71 20.11 -44.19
N ALA A 741 21.59 20.33 -45.16
CA ALA A 741 21.82 19.46 -46.31
C ALA A 741 22.39 18.10 -45.84
N LEU A 742 23.38 18.12 -44.94
CA LEU A 742 23.99 16.91 -44.40
C LEU A 742 22.95 16.07 -43.58
N ALA A 743 22.17 16.72 -42.74
CA ALA A 743 21.12 16.05 -41.96
C ALA A 743 20.04 15.45 -42.89
N ALA A 744 19.64 16.17 -43.93
CA ALA A 744 18.69 15.67 -44.93
C ALA A 744 19.23 14.47 -45.70
N ASP A 745 20.51 14.46 -46.09
CA ASP A 745 21.14 13.33 -46.79
C ASP A 745 21.22 12.09 -45.91
N VAL A 746 21.58 12.26 -44.62
CA VAL A 746 21.61 11.16 -43.64
C VAL A 746 20.22 10.62 -43.43
N LEU A 747 19.21 11.50 -43.21
CA LEU A 747 17.82 11.12 -43.02
C LEU A 747 17.28 10.31 -44.22
N ALA A 748 17.49 10.82 -45.46
CA ALA A 748 17.06 10.14 -46.67
C ALA A 748 17.67 8.73 -46.78
N TYR A 749 18.92 8.54 -46.33
CA TYR A 749 19.56 7.24 -46.34
C TYR A 749 18.95 6.31 -45.29
N VAL A 750 18.69 6.78 -44.05
CA VAL A 750 18.06 6.00 -42.98
C VAL A 750 16.64 5.62 -43.37
N GLU A 751 15.84 6.55 -43.90
CA GLU A 751 14.49 6.28 -44.42
C GLU A 751 14.51 5.24 -45.58
N LYS A 752 15.46 5.31 -46.45
CA LYS A 752 15.64 4.29 -47.52
C LYS A 752 15.88 2.90 -46.93
N CYS A 753 16.74 2.79 -45.91
CA CYS A 753 17.00 1.51 -45.24
C CYS A 753 15.73 0.98 -44.56
N TYR A 754 14.98 1.85 -43.91
CA TYR A 754 13.71 1.50 -43.23
C TYR A 754 12.66 1.04 -44.24
N ASN A 755 12.47 1.78 -45.35
CA ASN A 755 11.50 1.47 -46.41
C ASN A 755 11.82 0.15 -47.13
N MET A 756 13.10 -0.13 -47.46
CA MET A 756 13.52 -1.42 -47.99
C MET A 756 13.17 -2.58 -47.09
N LYS A 757 13.25 -2.38 -45.76
CA LYS A 757 12.86 -3.40 -44.77
C LYS A 757 11.35 -3.57 -44.72
N ALA A 758 10.59 -2.46 -44.73
CA ALA A 758 9.14 -2.48 -44.72
C ALA A 758 8.58 -3.18 -45.98
N GLU A 759 9.16 -2.92 -47.17
CA GLU A 759 8.79 -3.61 -48.40
C GLU A 759 9.06 -5.12 -48.32
N ARG A 760 10.18 -5.52 -47.72
CA ARG A 760 10.53 -6.96 -47.55
C ARG A 760 9.63 -7.71 -46.63
N LEU A 761 9.17 -7.08 -45.52
CA LEU A 761 8.35 -7.72 -44.48
C LEU A 761 6.85 -7.60 -44.78
N GLY A 762 6.42 -6.57 -45.46
CA GLY A 762 5.02 -6.20 -45.64
C GLY A 762 4.51 -5.33 -44.48
N GLU A 763 3.45 -4.57 -44.72
CA GLU A 763 2.94 -3.55 -43.79
C GLU A 763 2.51 -4.13 -42.42
N ASP A 764 1.79 -5.25 -42.39
CA ASP A 764 1.25 -5.82 -41.16
C ASP A 764 2.37 -6.31 -40.22
N LEU A 765 3.36 -7.05 -40.80
CA LEU A 765 4.46 -7.58 -39.99
C LEU A 765 5.40 -6.45 -39.53
N MET A 766 5.58 -5.42 -40.39
CA MET A 766 6.39 -4.25 -40.03
C MET A 766 5.72 -3.44 -38.88
N ARG A 767 4.40 -3.28 -38.91
CA ARG A 767 3.63 -2.64 -37.83
C ARG A 767 3.77 -3.41 -36.52
N GLU A 768 3.61 -4.72 -36.54
CA GLU A 768 3.79 -5.55 -35.35
C GLU A 768 5.22 -5.48 -34.83
N LEU A 769 6.22 -5.54 -35.70
CA LEU A 769 7.62 -5.40 -35.32
C LEU A 769 7.88 -4.05 -34.64
N ASN A 770 7.42 -2.96 -35.24
CA ASN A 770 7.56 -1.61 -34.67
C ASN A 770 6.94 -1.54 -33.25
N THR A 771 5.72 -2.03 -33.08
CA THR A 771 5.03 -2.05 -31.81
C THR A 771 5.82 -2.86 -30.76
N GLN A 772 6.23 -4.08 -31.09
CA GLN A 772 6.93 -4.97 -30.15
C GLN A 772 8.32 -4.43 -29.77
N VAL A 773 9.07 -3.92 -30.75
CA VAL A 773 10.41 -3.35 -30.49
C VAL A 773 10.31 -2.08 -29.65
N MET A 774 9.38 -1.16 -30.01
CA MET A 774 9.21 0.09 -29.28
C MET A 774 8.81 -0.17 -27.81
N LEU A 775 7.80 -1.02 -27.58
CA LEU A 775 7.38 -1.38 -26.22
C LEU A 775 8.54 -1.97 -25.43
N ARG A 776 9.30 -2.91 -26.00
CA ARG A 776 10.43 -3.54 -25.32
C ARG A 776 11.55 -2.56 -24.98
N VAL A 777 11.86 -1.64 -25.89
CA VAL A 777 12.89 -0.63 -25.66
C VAL A 777 12.45 0.34 -24.57
N ILE A 778 11.21 0.85 -24.64
CA ILE A 778 10.63 1.72 -23.61
C ILE A 778 10.71 1.04 -22.25
N ASP A 779 10.20 -0.20 -22.11
CA ASP A 779 10.14 -0.92 -20.84
C ASP A 779 11.55 -1.15 -20.29
N THR A 780 12.50 -1.60 -21.12
CA THR A 780 13.87 -1.85 -20.67
C THR A 780 14.57 -0.57 -20.21
N ARG A 781 14.45 0.52 -21.00
CA ARG A 781 15.10 1.79 -20.68
C ARG A 781 14.45 2.45 -19.45
N TRP A 782 13.12 2.38 -19.33
CA TRP A 782 12.40 2.90 -18.18
C TRP A 782 12.76 2.16 -16.88
N MET A 783 12.83 0.82 -16.89
CA MET A 783 13.26 0.04 -15.73
C MET A 783 14.68 0.39 -15.27
N ASN A 784 15.61 0.54 -16.20
CA ASN A 784 16.98 0.97 -15.86
C ASN A 784 16.99 2.39 -15.29
N TYR A 785 16.23 3.29 -15.88
CA TYR A 785 16.09 4.65 -15.41
C TYR A 785 15.50 4.75 -13.98
N LEU A 786 14.49 3.94 -13.65
CA LEU A 786 13.95 3.88 -12.29
C LEU A 786 15.05 3.53 -11.28
N GLN A 787 15.91 2.59 -11.61
CA GLN A 787 17.04 2.21 -10.74
C GLN A 787 18.09 3.32 -10.63
N GLU A 788 18.41 4.01 -11.70
CA GLU A 788 19.32 5.17 -11.67
C GLU A 788 18.77 6.29 -10.77
N MET A 789 17.47 6.54 -10.88
CA MET A 789 16.80 7.55 -10.05
C MET A 789 16.71 7.17 -8.56
N ASP A 790 16.58 5.89 -8.25
CA ASP A 790 16.64 5.42 -6.86
C ASP A 790 18.05 5.65 -6.26
N TYR A 791 19.10 5.41 -7.04
CA TYR A 791 20.48 5.72 -6.61
C TYR A 791 20.71 7.22 -6.46
N LEU A 792 20.25 8.03 -7.42
CA LEU A 792 20.34 9.48 -7.34
C LEU A 792 19.65 10.00 -6.07
N LYS A 793 18.43 9.55 -5.80
CA LYS A 793 17.65 9.93 -4.60
C LYS A 793 18.39 9.62 -3.30
N THR A 794 19.03 8.45 -3.22
CA THR A 794 19.80 8.03 -2.04
C THR A 794 21.04 8.92 -1.83
N GLY A 795 21.72 9.30 -2.92
CA GLY A 795 22.96 10.07 -2.86
C GLY A 795 22.75 11.58 -2.71
N ILE A 796 21.63 12.11 -3.23
CA ILE A 796 21.43 13.56 -3.35
C ILE A 796 21.40 14.30 -2.01
N GLY A 797 20.93 13.63 -0.93
CA GLY A 797 20.87 14.19 0.42
C GLY A 797 22.23 14.68 0.94
N LEU A 798 23.32 14.09 0.47
CA LEU A 798 24.68 14.47 0.87
C LEU A 798 25.11 15.84 0.33
N ARG A 799 24.45 16.34 -0.74
CA ARG A 799 24.73 17.69 -1.29
C ARG A 799 24.22 18.81 -0.38
N GLY A 800 23.33 18.49 0.57
CA GLY A 800 22.94 19.41 1.64
C GLY A 800 24.13 19.90 2.50
N PHE A 801 25.18 19.09 2.65
CA PHE A 801 26.42 19.51 3.31
C PHE A 801 27.17 20.59 2.53
N GLY A 802 26.98 20.65 1.19
CA GLY A 802 27.50 21.71 0.32
C GLY A 802 26.60 22.95 0.23
N GLN A 803 25.65 23.15 1.16
CA GLN A 803 24.67 24.26 1.21
C GLN A 803 23.79 24.37 -0.06
N ARG A 804 23.62 23.28 -0.79
CA ARG A 804 22.69 23.19 -1.93
C ARG A 804 21.40 22.51 -1.48
N ASP A 805 20.27 22.98 -2.00
CA ASP A 805 18.97 22.33 -1.72
C ASP A 805 18.91 20.98 -2.46
N PRO A 806 18.86 19.85 -1.73
CA PRO A 806 18.87 18.53 -2.35
C PRO A 806 17.71 18.30 -3.33
N LEU A 807 16.53 18.89 -3.09
CA LEU A 807 15.38 18.74 -3.96
C LEU A 807 15.56 19.49 -5.28
N VAL A 808 16.17 20.66 -5.25
CA VAL A 808 16.47 21.45 -6.46
C VAL A 808 17.51 20.74 -7.31
N GLU A 809 18.58 20.25 -6.68
CA GLU A 809 19.62 19.45 -7.37
C GLU A 809 19.01 18.19 -7.99
N TYR A 810 18.18 17.46 -7.22
CA TYR A 810 17.47 16.27 -7.73
C TYR A 810 16.62 16.60 -8.96
N LYS A 811 15.83 17.68 -8.91
CA LYS A 811 15.01 18.10 -10.07
C LYS A 811 15.86 18.39 -11.30
N THR A 812 16.99 19.04 -11.13
CA THR A 812 17.88 19.43 -12.23
C THR A 812 18.55 18.20 -12.87
N GLU A 813 19.09 17.30 -12.04
CA GLU A 813 19.73 16.07 -12.52
C GLU A 813 18.72 15.10 -13.14
N ALA A 814 17.54 14.94 -12.49
CA ALA A 814 16.47 14.12 -13.03
C ALA A 814 15.97 14.61 -14.40
N TYR A 815 15.91 15.93 -14.62
CA TYR A 815 15.54 16.48 -15.92
C TYR A 815 16.57 16.12 -17.00
N GLY A 816 17.84 16.30 -16.72
CA GLY A 816 18.91 15.95 -17.66
C GLY A 816 18.96 14.46 -17.96
N ALA A 817 18.85 13.62 -16.92
CA ALA A 817 18.83 12.16 -17.07
C ALA A 817 17.59 11.68 -17.85
N PHE A 818 16.43 12.31 -17.66
CA PHE A 818 15.23 11.98 -18.41
C PHE A 818 15.34 12.36 -19.90
N GLN A 819 15.96 13.50 -20.22
CA GLN A 819 16.23 13.89 -21.61
C GLN A 819 17.13 12.85 -22.30
N MET A 820 18.20 12.43 -21.62
CA MET A 820 19.09 11.37 -22.12
C MET A 820 18.36 10.03 -22.30
N LEU A 821 17.44 9.69 -21.39
CA LEU A 821 16.60 8.49 -21.52
C LEU A 821 15.80 8.51 -22.81
N VAL A 822 15.07 9.60 -23.08
CA VAL A 822 14.22 9.73 -24.28
C VAL A 822 15.07 9.66 -25.54
N ASP A 823 16.17 10.41 -25.58
CA ASP A 823 17.10 10.44 -26.73
C ASP A 823 17.68 9.06 -27.03
N THR A 824 18.15 8.35 -26.00
CA THR A 824 18.73 7.01 -26.14
C THR A 824 17.67 5.96 -26.48
N MET A 825 16.47 6.11 -25.97
CA MET A 825 15.35 5.21 -26.22
C MET A 825 14.98 5.18 -27.71
N TYR A 826 14.85 6.34 -28.34
CA TYR A 826 14.52 6.41 -29.76
C TYR A 826 15.67 5.94 -30.66
N GLU A 827 16.91 6.24 -30.30
CA GLU A 827 18.09 5.73 -31.02
C GLU A 827 18.17 4.20 -30.93
N ASP A 828 17.98 3.60 -29.79
CA ASP A 828 17.95 2.14 -29.61
C ASP A 828 16.79 1.47 -30.36
N TYR A 829 15.63 2.13 -30.40
CA TYR A 829 14.51 1.66 -31.22
C TYR A 829 14.89 1.59 -32.70
N LEU A 830 15.41 2.67 -33.26
CA LEU A 830 15.82 2.70 -34.67
C LEU A 830 16.92 1.67 -34.95
N ARG A 831 17.95 1.61 -34.10
CA ARG A 831 19.04 0.63 -34.22
C ARG A 831 18.49 -0.81 -34.20
N THR A 832 17.55 -1.10 -33.33
CA THR A 832 16.98 -2.45 -33.21
C THR A 832 16.09 -2.77 -34.41
N VAL A 833 15.19 -1.88 -34.79
CA VAL A 833 14.27 -2.09 -35.90
C VAL A 833 15.04 -2.24 -37.19
N LEU A 834 16.06 -1.42 -37.47
CA LEU A 834 16.84 -1.51 -38.69
C LEU A 834 17.70 -2.77 -38.78
N ARG A 835 18.20 -3.29 -37.69
CA ARG A 835 19.13 -4.43 -37.66
C ARG A 835 18.49 -5.79 -37.44
N ILE A 836 17.34 -5.88 -36.79
CA ILE A 836 16.70 -7.18 -36.44
C ILE A 836 16.36 -7.96 -37.74
N GLU A 837 16.72 -9.23 -37.79
CA GLU A 837 16.31 -10.14 -38.84
C GLU A 837 15.29 -11.14 -38.32
N ILE A 838 14.09 -11.14 -38.92
CA ILE A 838 13.04 -12.10 -38.57
C ILE A 838 13.32 -13.40 -39.34
N LYS A 839 13.67 -14.47 -38.62
CA LYS A 839 13.71 -15.83 -39.14
C LYS A 839 12.34 -16.47 -38.91
N ALA A 840 11.64 -16.79 -40.00
CA ALA A 840 10.35 -17.50 -39.91
C ALA A 840 10.55 -18.87 -39.26
N ALA A 841 10.14 -19.04 -38.05
CA ALA A 841 9.99 -20.33 -37.39
C ALA A 841 8.51 -20.72 -37.40
N PRO A 842 8.10 -21.88 -37.92
CA PRO A 842 6.72 -22.29 -37.86
C PRO A 842 6.44 -22.96 -36.52
N HIS A 843 6.05 -22.20 -35.53
CA HIS A 843 5.46 -22.77 -34.30
C HIS A 843 4.37 -21.84 -33.75
N ALA A 844 3.20 -22.43 -33.50
CA ALA A 844 2.13 -21.85 -32.75
C ALA A 844 2.62 -21.44 -31.37
N VAL A 845 2.44 -20.17 -31.03
CA VAL A 845 2.75 -19.66 -29.68
C VAL A 845 1.61 -20.08 -28.76
N GLU A 846 1.87 -21.04 -27.89
CA GLU A 846 1.01 -21.23 -26.69
C GLU A 846 1.03 -19.96 -25.85
N HIS A 847 -0.15 -19.53 -25.41
CA HIS A 847 -0.30 -18.42 -24.49
C HIS A 847 0.40 -18.73 -23.16
N LYS A 848 1.58 -18.20 -22.94
CA LYS A 848 2.23 -18.13 -21.63
C LYS A 848 1.99 -16.73 -21.05
N GLU A 849 1.83 -16.69 -19.73
CA GLU A 849 1.85 -15.46 -18.96
C GLU A 849 3.10 -14.64 -19.32
N ASP A 850 3.00 -13.31 -19.18
CA ASP A 850 4.08 -12.40 -19.61
C ASP A 850 5.39 -12.73 -18.85
N PRO A 851 6.48 -13.11 -19.56
CA PRO A 851 7.74 -13.53 -18.92
C PRO A 851 8.35 -12.47 -18.01
N ALA A 852 7.99 -11.18 -18.20
CA ALA A 852 8.48 -10.07 -17.37
C ALA A 852 7.92 -10.09 -15.94
N LEU A 853 6.78 -10.73 -15.72
CA LEU A 853 6.14 -10.84 -14.40
C LEU A 853 6.35 -12.22 -13.75
N GLU A 854 6.98 -13.16 -14.44
CA GLU A 854 7.29 -14.49 -13.88
C GLU A 854 8.35 -14.34 -12.78
N GLY A 855 7.95 -14.56 -11.52
CA GLY A 855 8.79 -14.35 -10.34
C GLY A 855 8.88 -12.91 -9.83
N ALA A 856 8.05 -11.99 -10.31
CA ALA A 856 7.97 -10.64 -9.79
C ALA A 856 7.50 -10.61 -8.32
N HIS A 857 8.13 -9.75 -7.52
CA HIS A 857 7.75 -9.47 -6.14
C HIS A 857 6.99 -8.14 -6.07
N PHE A 858 5.90 -8.14 -5.31
CA PHE A 858 5.08 -6.96 -5.08
C PHE A 858 5.32 -6.47 -3.66
N SER A 859 5.60 -5.17 -3.47
CA SER A 859 5.81 -4.54 -2.17
C SER A 859 4.96 -3.30 -2.06
N GLY A 860 4.22 -3.18 -0.97
CA GLY A 860 3.38 -2.03 -0.71
C GLY A 860 3.01 -1.90 0.77
N PRO A 861 2.29 -0.84 1.16
CA PRO A 861 1.95 -0.57 2.56
C PRO A 861 1.18 -1.70 3.26
N ALA A 862 0.30 -2.41 2.54
CA ALA A 862 -0.45 -3.55 3.08
C ALA A 862 0.43 -4.75 3.44
N ASP A 863 1.69 -4.81 2.95
CA ASP A 863 2.63 -5.88 3.28
C ASP A 863 3.27 -5.70 4.65
N VAL A 864 3.04 -4.58 5.32
CA VAL A 864 3.52 -4.32 6.69
C VAL A 864 2.83 -5.23 7.70
N ASP A 865 1.62 -5.69 7.42
CA ASP A 865 0.84 -6.57 8.28
C ASP A 865 1.00 -8.07 7.91
N GLY A 866 2.18 -8.47 7.55
CA GLY A 866 2.71 -9.81 7.34
C GLY A 866 1.75 -10.98 7.40
N ASP A 867 1.09 -11.33 6.31
CA ASP A 867 0.43 -12.62 6.19
C ASP A 867 1.13 -13.50 5.15
N ASN A 868 1.80 -14.55 5.65
CA ASN A 868 2.23 -15.71 4.86
C ASN A 868 1.11 -16.76 4.80
N GLY A 869 -0.11 -16.34 4.40
CA GLY A 869 -1.21 -17.24 4.06
C GLY A 869 -1.00 -18.06 2.77
N ASP A 870 0.09 -17.76 2.05
CA ASP A 870 0.35 -18.24 0.67
C ASP A 870 0.59 -19.76 0.53
N SER A 871 0.84 -20.49 1.61
CA SER A 871 1.10 -21.93 1.50
C SER A 871 -0.16 -22.81 1.69
N VAL A 872 -1.18 -22.33 2.37
CA VAL A 872 -2.40 -23.09 2.68
C VAL A 872 -3.48 -22.84 1.62
N LEU A 873 -3.64 -21.59 1.17
CA LEU A 873 -4.61 -21.24 0.12
C LEU A 873 -4.22 -21.75 -1.26
N ARG A 874 -2.93 -21.79 -1.61
CA ARG A 874 -2.46 -22.47 -2.82
C ARG A 874 -2.80 -23.97 -2.82
N LYS A 875 -2.75 -24.63 -1.67
CA LYS A 875 -3.17 -26.04 -1.55
C LYS A 875 -4.68 -26.19 -1.62
N GLN A 876 -5.46 -25.28 -1.10
CA GLN A 876 -6.92 -25.32 -1.18
C GLN A 876 -7.44 -24.93 -2.58
N ALA A 877 -6.87 -23.92 -3.24
CA ALA A 877 -7.22 -23.59 -4.63
C ALA A 877 -6.86 -24.71 -5.62
N GLN A 878 -5.72 -25.40 -5.42
CA GLN A 878 -5.38 -26.59 -6.21
C GLN A 878 -6.29 -27.80 -5.93
N VAL A 879 -6.86 -27.91 -4.76
CA VAL A 879 -7.84 -28.95 -4.42
C VAL A 879 -9.22 -28.60 -4.98
N GLN A 880 -9.65 -27.34 -4.94
CA GLN A 880 -10.91 -26.88 -5.54
C GLN A 880 -10.89 -26.90 -7.08
N ALA A 881 -9.78 -26.56 -7.72
CA ALA A 881 -9.61 -26.70 -9.16
C ALA A 881 -9.64 -28.16 -9.63
N ARG A 882 -9.22 -29.11 -8.78
CA ARG A 882 -9.32 -30.56 -9.07
C ARG A 882 -10.72 -31.12 -8.86
N THR A 883 -11.55 -30.56 -8.00
CA THR A 883 -12.94 -30.95 -7.77
C THR A 883 -13.93 -30.36 -8.77
N ALA A 884 -13.64 -29.15 -9.31
CA ALA A 884 -14.51 -28.52 -10.32
C ALA A 884 -14.44 -29.18 -11.71
N VAL A 885 -13.49 -30.06 -11.99
CA VAL A 885 -13.34 -30.79 -13.28
C VAL A 885 -14.06 -32.15 -13.29
N GLN A 886 -14.69 -32.55 -12.19
CA GLN A 886 -15.35 -33.86 -12.09
C GLN A 886 -16.90 -33.86 -12.13
N GLY A 887 -17.54 -32.83 -12.67
CA GLY A 887 -19.00 -32.76 -12.78
C GLY A 887 -19.53 -32.49 -14.18
N GLY A 888 -19.33 -33.41 -15.12
CA GLY A 888 -20.01 -33.42 -16.44
C GLY A 888 -20.33 -34.85 -16.90
N PRO A 889 -21.48 -35.10 -17.61
CA PRO A 889 -22.08 -36.41 -17.72
C PRO A 889 -21.35 -37.37 -18.66
N ALA A 890 -21.45 -38.65 -18.33
CA ALA A 890 -20.83 -39.77 -18.99
C ALA A 890 -21.17 -39.89 -20.48
N ALA A 891 -20.15 -40.06 -21.32
CA ALA A 891 -20.26 -40.70 -22.63
C ALA A 891 -19.09 -41.67 -22.86
N VAL A 892 -19.48 -42.82 -23.29
CA VAL A 892 -18.87 -44.11 -23.52
C VAL A 892 -17.56 -44.11 -24.32
N ASN A 893 -16.57 -44.73 -23.73
CA ASN A 893 -15.57 -45.70 -24.23
C ASN A 893 -15.04 -45.59 -25.66
N ASN A 894 -13.71 -45.36 -25.83
CA ASN A 894 -12.84 -46.26 -26.59
C ASN A 894 -11.35 -45.98 -26.31
N GLY A 895 -10.59 -47.07 -26.17
CA GLY A 895 -9.27 -47.14 -25.64
C GLY A 895 -8.16 -46.45 -26.48
N GLY A 896 -7.26 -45.82 -25.74
CA GLY A 896 -6.01 -45.27 -26.23
C GLY A 896 -5.02 -45.16 -25.08
N LYS A 897 -3.93 -45.89 -25.18
CA LYS A 897 -2.84 -45.95 -24.20
C LYS A 897 -2.25 -44.56 -23.93
N VAL A 898 -2.23 -44.18 -22.68
CA VAL A 898 -1.47 -42.99 -22.18
C VAL A 898 -0.02 -43.43 -21.93
N THR A 899 0.91 -42.88 -22.66
CA THR A 899 2.36 -43.00 -22.44
C THR A 899 2.81 -41.90 -21.50
N THR A 900 3.15 -42.28 -20.29
CA THR A 900 3.82 -41.38 -19.32
C THR A 900 5.30 -41.20 -19.70
N TYR A 901 5.74 -39.94 -19.81
CA TYR A 901 7.17 -39.61 -19.96
C TYR A 901 7.92 -39.83 -18.66
N ARG A 902 8.95 -40.65 -18.72
CA ARG A 902 9.89 -40.94 -17.63
C ARG A 902 10.93 -39.83 -17.54
N LYS A 903 11.18 -39.36 -16.29
CA LYS A 903 12.33 -38.62 -15.87
C LYS A 903 13.54 -39.56 -15.73
N SER A 904 14.74 -39.09 -16.09
CA SER A 904 16.02 -39.78 -16.14
C SER A 904 16.31 -40.78 -15.00
N GLU A 905 16.79 -41.94 -15.36
CA GLU A 905 17.20 -43.03 -14.51
C GLU A 905 18.40 -42.61 -13.63
N SER A 906 18.21 -42.67 -12.30
CA SER A 906 19.29 -42.92 -11.38
C SER A 906 19.21 -44.37 -10.94
N ASP A 907 20.32 -45.09 -10.93
CA ASP A 907 20.45 -46.49 -10.55
C ASP A 907 20.13 -46.81 -9.06
N ASP A 908 19.59 -45.88 -8.31
CA ASP A 908 19.23 -46.05 -6.89
C ASP A 908 17.72 -46.36 -6.75
N PRO A 909 17.32 -47.58 -6.41
CA PRO A 909 15.92 -48.01 -6.30
C PRO A 909 15.15 -47.34 -5.19
N TYR A 910 15.77 -46.46 -4.38
CA TYR A 910 15.20 -45.82 -3.22
C TYR A 910 15.01 -44.30 -3.37
N VAL A 911 15.30 -43.71 -4.52
CA VAL A 911 15.26 -42.24 -4.75
C VAL A 911 13.87 -41.63 -4.58
N ASN A 912 12.84 -42.41 -4.90
CA ASN A 912 11.43 -41.92 -4.89
C ASN A 912 10.60 -42.50 -3.74
N VAL A 913 11.22 -43.07 -2.70
CA VAL A 913 10.50 -43.67 -1.57
C VAL A 913 10.37 -42.68 -0.42
N GLY A 914 9.14 -42.36 -0.05
CA GLY A 914 8.84 -41.46 1.10
C GLY A 914 9.22 -42.13 2.44
N ARG A 915 9.66 -41.36 3.41
CA ARG A 915 10.10 -41.85 4.74
C ARG A 915 9.07 -42.73 5.44
N ASN A 916 7.77 -42.53 5.16
CA ASN A 916 6.67 -43.27 5.78
C ASN A 916 6.13 -44.43 4.90
N ASP A 917 6.59 -44.58 3.65
CA ASP A 917 6.15 -45.61 2.74
C ASP A 917 6.75 -46.96 3.12
N LEU A 918 6.12 -48.05 2.67
CA LEU A 918 6.68 -49.37 2.87
C LEU A 918 7.98 -49.51 2.04
N CYS A 919 9.02 -50.09 2.66
CA CYS A 919 10.32 -50.23 2.00
C CYS A 919 10.22 -51.18 0.80
N PRO A 920 10.66 -50.82 -0.41
CA PRO A 920 10.63 -51.67 -1.61
C PRO A 920 11.39 -52.97 -1.50
N CYS A 921 12.22 -53.12 -0.45
CA CYS A 921 12.97 -54.39 -0.21
C CYS A 921 12.11 -55.57 0.23
N GLY A 922 10.78 -55.44 0.35
CA GLY A 922 9.88 -56.53 0.75
C GLY A 922 9.86 -56.85 2.24
N SER A 923 10.50 -56.10 3.10
CA SER A 923 10.62 -56.36 4.55
C SER A 923 9.32 -56.03 5.34
N GLY A 924 8.28 -55.45 4.72
CA GLY A 924 7.06 -55.00 5.39
C GLY A 924 7.22 -53.81 6.37
N LYS A 925 8.43 -53.25 6.49
CA LYS A 925 8.72 -52.09 7.38
C LYS A 925 8.63 -50.77 6.59
N LYS A 926 8.25 -49.70 7.24
CA LYS A 926 8.35 -48.34 6.67
C LYS A 926 9.80 -48.01 6.34
N PHE A 927 10.03 -47.25 5.26
CA PHE A 927 11.33 -46.94 4.72
C PHE A 927 12.28 -46.35 5.76
N LYS A 928 11.82 -45.45 6.61
CA LYS A 928 12.59 -44.85 7.73
C LYS A 928 13.05 -45.84 8.81
N TYR A 929 12.45 -47.04 8.85
CA TYR A 929 12.84 -48.11 9.79
C TYR A 929 13.59 -49.28 9.09
N CYS A 930 13.90 -49.10 7.81
CA CYS A 930 14.62 -50.08 7.00
C CYS A 930 15.80 -49.45 6.27
N HIS A 931 15.78 -49.27 4.97
CA HIS A 931 16.86 -48.72 4.16
C HIS A 931 16.97 -47.20 4.26
N GLY A 932 15.93 -46.49 4.71
CA GLY A 932 15.93 -45.07 4.98
C GLY A 932 16.35 -44.66 6.39
N ARG A 933 16.95 -45.55 7.18
CA ARG A 933 17.33 -45.27 8.57
C ARG A 933 18.53 -44.33 8.68
N ASN A 934 19.39 -44.30 7.67
CA ASN A 934 20.62 -43.49 7.64
C ASN A 934 20.56 -42.42 6.50
N ARG A 935 19.38 -42.15 5.95
CA ARG A 935 19.14 -41.07 4.96
C ARG A 935 18.29 -39.95 5.53
#